data_7fc7578e192713ea69a189a9f3fc7687
#
_entry.id   7fc7578e192713ea69a189a9f3fc7687
#
_cell.length_a   1.000
_cell.length_b   1.000
_cell.length_c   1.000
_cell.angle_alpha   90.00
_cell.angle_beta   90.00
_cell.angle_gamma   90.00
#
_symmetry.space_group_name_H-M   'P 1'
#
loop_
_entity.id
_entity.type
_entity.pdbx_description
1 polymer ?
#
loop_
_entity_poly.entity_id
_entity_poly.type
_entity_poly.pdbx_seq_one_letter_code
_entity_poly.pdbx_strand_id
1 'polypeptide(L)'
;MKPLSFFLLLLVPILVCGLDFVPNQIIIKTTQPMEVQQRSMGIAAMDAALQSWEVVSLKPVFPGSDNRYFLATCARDIDWDAATNLRDSAIELVQPNYLNRFSMVPNDPDFYLQQNYLEDINMPQAWNYTTGNESIIIAVIDSGIHFDHPDLQSAVFQNPGEIPDDGLDNDANGYVDDWRGWDFVDAPELADIASGDFLIRDNDATDELNHGTHVCGIIGADTNNNLGVSGINWQAKILMLRAGFKTTNGQGFLQDDDAAAALIYAADMGANVINLSWGDTNYSPIIADACNYAYLHGCIIVASAGNEGATAAHVVTYPARLSTTIAVGAVDNTNSLSSFSSYGPQIDIVAPGNQIYSCFSNLPDNLYTQQSGTSMSAPMVAGSIGLLLALDPTLSFDEVKARLATTAKDIGSVGFDNKFGNGLLDAWALLTETAQQSIAISTPADNSWLKENGPITGTVLASDFYRYSVMYTSASMPASTDWKSVEYPHVNTPTYHYDPVENGQLTYFDLPYLDGDYLLRLDASTTENQHFSLFRTIHIDRTPPEFIDSLSVAMRRYDGEFPTYALQTVFNEPVDLQITLSQGYTQTNLFSTITDSVQIILLPTNLAEGQWDVTFVATNQAGLSIQDAFPQPVTISHASVNITDFQQVPVDNQLVALRKTTDINGNGAPDFIGLEIA
;
A
#
# COMPACT_ATOMS: atom_id res chain seq x y z
N MET A 1 -41.01 16.88 57.89
CA MET A 1 -40.91 16.56 56.47
C MET A 1 -39.44 16.66 56.04
N LYS A 2 -38.75 15.55 55.94
CA LYS A 2 -37.37 15.48 55.45
C LYS A 2 -37.44 15.11 53.95
N PRO A 3 -36.65 15.75 53.06
CA PRO A 3 -36.65 15.36 51.67
C PRO A 3 -35.84 14.03 51.48
N LEU A 4 -36.46 13.08 50.78
CA LEU A 4 -35.85 11.88 50.29
C LEU A 4 -34.96 12.25 49.08
N SER A 5 -33.65 12.13 49.23
CA SER A 5 -32.72 12.22 48.10
C SER A 5 -32.77 10.94 47.30
N PHE A 6 -33.33 11.01 46.11
CA PHE A 6 -33.23 9.96 45.09
C PHE A 6 -31.79 9.99 44.51
N PHE A 7 -30.97 9.02 44.84
CA PHE A 7 -29.74 8.75 44.09
C PHE A 7 -30.15 8.07 42.79
N LEU A 8 -30.13 8.81 41.70
CA LEU A 8 -30.22 8.25 40.34
C LEU A 8 -28.88 7.57 40.02
N LEU A 9 -28.83 6.27 40.13
CA LEU A 9 -27.71 5.48 39.60
C LEU A 9 -27.78 5.60 38.07
N LEU A 10 -26.96 6.48 37.49
CA LEU A 10 -26.65 6.46 36.05
C LEU A 10 -25.92 5.15 35.76
N LEU A 11 -26.65 4.15 35.26
CA LEU A 11 -26.06 3.04 34.53
C LEU A 11 -25.48 3.64 33.26
N VAL A 12 -24.18 3.93 33.28
CA VAL A 12 -23.39 4.12 32.04
C VAL A 12 -23.40 2.74 31.39
N PRO A 13 -23.91 2.57 30.16
CA PRO A 13 -23.72 1.32 29.44
C PRO A 13 -22.21 1.19 29.21
N ILE A 14 -21.59 0.22 29.87
CA ILE A 14 -20.24 -0.21 29.54
C ILE A 14 -20.32 -0.68 28.10
N LEU A 15 -19.61 -0.03 27.19
CA LEU A 15 -19.43 -0.50 25.83
C LEU A 15 -18.76 -1.90 25.93
N VAL A 16 -19.53 -2.94 25.60
CA VAL A 16 -19.08 -4.34 25.66
C VAL A 16 -18.21 -4.69 24.44
N CYS A 17 -17.85 -3.71 23.60
CA CYS A 17 -16.93 -3.88 22.49
C CYS A 17 -15.52 -4.15 23.03
N GLY A 18 -15.01 -5.35 22.76
CA GLY A 18 -13.63 -5.76 23.05
C GLY A 18 -13.41 -6.69 24.24
N LEU A 19 -14.46 -7.19 24.90
CA LEU A 19 -14.32 -8.19 25.95
C LEU A 19 -14.72 -9.58 25.43
N ASP A 20 -13.80 -10.54 25.50
CA ASP A 20 -14.06 -11.95 25.17
C ASP A 20 -14.81 -12.69 26.29
N PHE A 21 -14.87 -12.10 27.48
CA PHE A 21 -15.53 -12.66 28.66
C PHE A 21 -16.03 -11.55 29.60
N VAL A 22 -16.88 -11.91 30.52
CA VAL A 22 -17.37 -11.00 31.58
C VAL A 22 -16.31 -10.84 32.68
N PRO A 23 -15.68 -9.65 32.86
CA PRO A 23 -14.46 -9.49 33.67
C PRO A 23 -14.64 -9.92 35.14
N ASN A 24 -15.84 -9.78 35.68
CA ASN A 24 -16.16 -10.08 37.07
C ASN A 24 -16.96 -11.39 37.26
N GLN A 25 -16.97 -12.26 36.24
CA GLN A 25 -17.65 -13.57 36.31
C GLN A 25 -16.71 -14.73 36.08
N ILE A 26 -16.81 -15.74 36.90
CA ILE A 26 -16.00 -16.96 36.85
C ILE A 26 -16.90 -18.19 36.90
N ILE A 27 -16.62 -19.15 36.01
CA ILE A 27 -17.24 -20.48 36.04
C ILE A 27 -16.28 -21.44 36.72
N ILE A 28 -16.79 -22.14 37.72
CA ILE A 28 -16.05 -23.11 38.53
C ILE A 28 -16.68 -24.48 38.35
N LYS A 29 -15.88 -25.50 37.98
CA LYS A 29 -16.31 -26.88 37.92
C LYS A 29 -15.66 -27.68 39.07
N THR A 30 -16.44 -28.36 39.83
CA THR A 30 -15.98 -29.23 40.93
C THR A 30 -15.90 -30.69 40.49
N THR A 31 -15.03 -31.47 41.13
CA THR A 31 -14.84 -32.93 40.88
C THR A 31 -16.03 -33.77 41.27
N GLN A 32 -16.81 -33.31 42.24
CA GLN A 32 -18.01 -33.96 42.72
C GLN A 32 -19.16 -32.96 42.82
N PRO A 33 -20.43 -33.38 42.69
CA PRO A 33 -21.60 -32.54 42.96
C PRO A 33 -21.56 -31.98 44.39
N MET A 34 -21.90 -30.70 44.54
CA MET A 34 -21.94 -30.06 45.84
C MET A 34 -23.03 -29.04 45.97
N GLU A 35 -23.39 -28.67 47.19
CA GLU A 35 -24.27 -27.56 47.48
C GLU A 35 -23.49 -26.35 47.96
N VAL A 36 -23.79 -25.20 47.42
CA VAL A 36 -23.19 -23.92 47.87
C VAL A 36 -24.05 -23.30 48.94
N GLN A 37 -23.39 -22.73 49.96
CA GLN A 37 -24.03 -22.01 51.05
C GLN A 37 -23.79 -20.50 50.89
N GLN A 38 -24.81 -19.77 50.48
CA GLN A 38 -24.78 -18.34 50.26
C GLN A 38 -23.69 -17.91 49.24
N ARG A 39 -22.46 -17.59 49.71
CA ARG A 39 -21.33 -17.11 48.90
C ARG A 39 -20.08 -17.93 49.08
N SER A 40 -20.21 -19.16 49.58
CA SER A 40 -19.10 -20.07 49.89
C SER A 40 -19.34 -21.43 49.24
N MET A 41 -18.28 -22.01 48.71
CA MET A 41 -18.26 -23.37 48.20
C MET A 41 -17.82 -24.40 49.24
N GLY A 42 -17.34 -23.97 50.40
CA GLY A 42 -16.73 -24.85 51.38
C GLY A 42 -15.34 -25.37 50.96
N ILE A 43 -14.74 -24.82 49.94
CA ILE A 43 -13.39 -25.12 49.44
C ILE A 43 -12.51 -23.94 49.83
N ALA A 44 -11.63 -24.13 50.80
CA ALA A 44 -10.89 -23.07 51.49
C ALA A 44 -10.10 -22.14 50.52
N ALA A 45 -9.42 -22.71 49.52
CA ALA A 45 -8.65 -21.94 48.54
C ALA A 45 -9.59 -21.08 47.62
N MET A 46 -10.69 -21.67 47.17
CA MET A 46 -11.66 -20.97 46.32
C MET A 46 -12.42 -19.92 47.12
N ASP A 47 -12.82 -20.21 48.35
CA ASP A 47 -13.56 -19.27 49.19
C ASP A 47 -12.70 -18.04 49.53
N ALA A 48 -11.39 -18.24 49.79
CA ALA A 48 -10.46 -17.12 49.95
C ALA A 48 -10.31 -16.24 48.70
N ALA A 49 -10.25 -16.84 47.52
CA ALA A 49 -10.19 -16.13 46.28
C ALA A 49 -11.50 -15.37 46.00
N LEU A 50 -12.65 -16.00 46.12
CA LEU A 50 -13.98 -15.41 45.98
C LEU A 50 -14.18 -14.23 46.96
N GLN A 51 -13.65 -14.34 48.17
CA GLN A 51 -13.66 -13.27 49.16
C GLN A 51 -12.78 -12.08 48.72
N SER A 52 -11.59 -12.37 48.18
CA SER A 52 -10.67 -11.31 47.68
C SER A 52 -11.27 -10.53 46.50
N TRP A 53 -12.02 -11.20 45.64
CA TRP A 53 -12.76 -10.60 44.52
C TRP A 53 -14.12 -10.02 44.90
N GLU A 54 -14.47 -10.04 46.17
CA GLU A 54 -15.75 -9.56 46.72
C GLU A 54 -16.97 -10.21 46.07
N VAL A 55 -17.10 -11.54 46.18
CA VAL A 55 -18.20 -12.29 45.62
C VAL A 55 -19.57 -11.71 46.04
N VAL A 56 -20.37 -11.39 45.06
CA VAL A 56 -21.74 -10.87 45.21
C VAL A 56 -22.76 -11.99 45.11
N SER A 57 -22.59 -12.90 44.17
CA SER A 57 -23.47 -14.08 44.02
C SER A 57 -22.67 -15.31 43.63
N LEU A 58 -23.12 -16.48 44.12
CA LEU A 58 -22.62 -17.77 43.73
C LEU A 58 -23.80 -18.71 43.55
N LYS A 59 -23.97 -19.24 42.35
CA LYS A 59 -25.12 -20.06 42.00
C LYS A 59 -24.76 -21.20 41.06
N PRO A 60 -25.45 -22.35 41.12
CA PRO A 60 -25.26 -23.41 40.15
C PRO A 60 -25.64 -22.95 38.75
N VAL A 61 -24.88 -23.36 37.75
CA VAL A 61 -25.20 -23.09 36.31
C VAL A 61 -26.34 -23.97 35.83
N PHE A 62 -26.38 -25.23 36.32
CA PHE A 62 -27.38 -26.23 35.94
C PHE A 62 -28.27 -26.59 37.13
N PRO A 63 -29.29 -25.81 37.45
CA PRO A 63 -30.12 -26.11 38.61
C PRO A 63 -30.91 -27.42 38.39
N GLY A 64 -30.65 -28.42 39.24
CA GLY A 64 -31.44 -29.63 39.30
C GLY A 64 -30.87 -30.92 38.70
N SER A 65 -29.76 -30.92 37.98
CA SER A 65 -29.19 -32.14 37.38
C SER A 65 -27.76 -32.46 37.74
N ASP A 66 -26.81 -31.53 37.59
CA ASP A 66 -25.38 -31.72 37.92
C ASP A 66 -24.85 -30.48 38.63
N ASN A 67 -24.86 -30.50 39.93
CA ASN A 67 -24.35 -29.40 40.78
C ASN A 67 -22.85 -29.35 40.84
N ARG A 68 -22.17 -29.58 39.74
CA ARG A 68 -20.71 -29.44 39.65
C ARG A 68 -20.29 -28.10 39.01
N TYR A 69 -21.17 -27.38 38.35
CA TYR A 69 -20.82 -26.11 37.70
C TYR A 69 -21.47 -24.93 38.42
N PHE A 70 -20.67 -23.96 38.78
CA PHE A 70 -21.08 -22.77 39.50
C PHE A 70 -20.63 -21.51 38.81
N LEU A 71 -21.51 -20.52 38.75
CA LEU A 71 -21.20 -19.15 38.30
C LEU A 71 -21.06 -18.26 39.54
N ALA A 72 -19.87 -17.72 39.75
CA ALA A 72 -19.64 -16.68 40.74
C ALA A 72 -19.62 -15.32 40.01
N THR A 73 -20.32 -14.29 40.56
CA THR A 73 -20.23 -12.90 40.15
C THR A 73 -19.58 -12.13 41.30
N CYS A 74 -18.59 -11.33 41.01
CA CYS A 74 -17.79 -10.56 41.94
C CYS A 74 -18.04 -9.07 41.80
N ALA A 75 -17.76 -8.24 42.79
CA ALA A 75 -17.83 -6.80 42.71
C ALA A 75 -16.57 -6.19 42.11
N ARG A 76 -15.49 -6.95 42.06
CA ARG A 76 -14.22 -6.58 41.45
C ARG A 76 -13.91 -7.49 40.27
N ASP A 77 -13.06 -7.01 39.37
CA ASP A 77 -12.52 -7.83 38.30
C ASP A 77 -11.67 -8.97 38.89
N ILE A 78 -11.70 -10.10 38.19
CA ILE A 78 -11.03 -11.31 38.63
C ILE A 78 -9.56 -11.25 38.20
N ASP A 79 -8.68 -11.51 39.14
CA ASP A 79 -7.27 -11.77 38.83
C ASP A 79 -7.14 -13.18 38.20
N TRP A 80 -7.00 -13.20 36.87
CA TRP A 80 -6.99 -14.43 36.09
C TRP A 80 -5.73 -15.26 36.31
N ASP A 81 -4.59 -14.64 36.61
CA ASP A 81 -3.35 -15.36 37.00
C ASP A 81 -3.54 -16.10 38.31
N ALA A 82 -4.16 -15.48 39.28
CA ALA A 82 -4.50 -16.11 40.51
C ALA A 82 -5.58 -17.18 40.34
N ALA A 83 -6.61 -16.93 39.51
CA ALA A 83 -7.73 -17.84 39.28
C ALA A 83 -7.29 -19.15 38.59
N THR A 84 -6.50 -19.05 37.51
CA THR A 84 -6.01 -20.23 36.78
C THR A 84 -4.99 -21.04 37.52
N ASN A 85 -4.30 -20.45 38.51
CA ASN A 85 -3.36 -21.12 39.38
C ASN A 85 -3.98 -21.71 40.63
N LEU A 86 -5.28 -21.56 40.86
CA LEU A 86 -5.98 -22.23 41.96
C LEU A 86 -5.85 -23.74 41.81
N ARG A 87 -5.25 -24.39 42.84
CA ARG A 87 -5.08 -25.85 42.91
C ARG A 87 -5.77 -26.40 44.17
N ASP A 88 -6.83 -27.14 43.94
CA ASP A 88 -7.51 -27.91 44.97
C ASP A 88 -8.04 -29.21 44.36
N SER A 89 -8.00 -30.31 45.08
CA SER A 89 -8.46 -31.62 44.60
C SER A 89 -9.98 -31.66 44.36
N ALA A 90 -10.71 -30.72 44.92
CA ALA A 90 -12.16 -30.58 44.72
C ALA A 90 -12.51 -29.72 43.49
N ILE A 91 -11.55 -29.02 42.86
CA ILE A 91 -11.75 -28.18 41.71
C ILE A 91 -11.20 -28.89 40.47
N GLU A 92 -12.06 -29.09 39.46
CA GLU A 92 -11.68 -29.67 38.17
C GLU A 92 -11.27 -28.60 37.14
N LEU A 93 -12.03 -27.47 37.08
CA LEU A 93 -11.82 -26.41 36.11
C LEU A 93 -12.21 -25.06 36.73
N VAL A 94 -11.46 -24.03 36.36
CA VAL A 94 -11.80 -22.63 36.56
C VAL A 94 -11.64 -21.92 35.22
N GLN A 95 -12.64 -21.21 34.79
CA GLN A 95 -12.60 -20.46 33.49
C GLN A 95 -13.38 -19.16 33.56
N PRO A 96 -13.10 -18.21 32.67
CA PRO A 96 -13.94 -17.05 32.43
C PRO A 96 -15.37 -17.45 31.96
N ASN A 97 -16.32 -16.60 32.21
CA ASN A 97 -17.62 -16.68 31.56
C ASN A 97 -17.51 -16.00 30.19
N TYR A 98 -17.13 -16.78 29.17
CA TYR A 98 -16.89 -16.27 27.82
C TYR A 98 -18.14 -15.69 27.18
N LEU A 99 -17.95 -14.60 26.45
CA LEU A 99 -18.97 -14.00 25.61
C LEU A 99 -18.90 -14.64 24.21
N ASN A 100 -19.87 -15.49 23.90
CA ASN A 100 -19.99 -16.06 22.58
C ASN A 100 -20.84 -15.11 21.70
N ARG A 101 -20.35 -14.76 20.53
CA ARG A 101 -21.03 -13.91 19.58
C ARG A 101 -21.73 -14.75 18.53
N PHE A 102 -22.86 -14.27 18.01
CA PHE A 102 -23.43 -14.81 16.79
C PHE A 102 -22.60 -14.28 15.62
N SER A 103 -22.08 -15.17 14.78
CA SER A 103 -21.43 -14.77 13.55
C SER A 103 -22.44 -14.15 12.61
N MET A 104 -22.13 -12.96 12.08
CA MET A 104 -22.93 -12.36 11.03
C MET A 104 -22.68 -13.16 9.73
N VAL A 105 -23.74 -13.77 9.23
CA VAL A 105 -23.71 -14.53 7.97
C VAL A 105 -24.54 -13.74 6.97
N PRO A 106 -23.96 -13.31 5.84
CA PRO A 106 -24.71 -12.65 4.77
C PRO A 106 -25.86 -13.52 4.26
N ASN A 107 -26.92 -12.88 3.76
CA ASN A 107 -28.07 -13.58 3.19
C ASN A 107 -27.94 -13.84 1.68
N ASP A 108 -26.79 -13.51 1.11
CA ASP A 108 -26.48 -13.60 -0.31
C ASP A 108 -26.35 -15.08 -0.71
N PRO A 109 -27.07 -15.53 -1.74
CA PRO A 109 -27.25 -16.96 -2.00
C PRO A 109 -25.95 -17.68 -2.36
N ASP A 110 -24.96 -16.98 -2.91
CA ASP A 110 -23.68 -17.56 -3.31
C ASP A 110 -22.57 -17.40 -2.25
N PHE A 111 -22.89 -16.82 -1.08
CA PHE A 111 -21.95 -16.70 0.04
C PHE A 111 -21.30 -18.06 0.41
N TYR A 112 -22.02 -19.17 0.28
CA TYR A 112 -21.46 -20.49 0.56
C TYR A 112 -20.26 -20.87 -0.32
N LEU A 113 -20.13 -20.25 -1.50
CA LEU A 113 -18.97 -20.43 -2.39
C LEU A 113 -17.76 -19.61 -1.93
N GLN A 114 -18.01 -18.56 -1.14
CA GLN A 114 -17.01 -17.68 -0.56
C GLN A 114 -16.60 -18.09 0.86
N GLN A 115 -17.43 -18.85 1.54
CA GLN A 115 -17.37 -19.08 2.98
C GLN A 115 -15.99 -19.55 3.44
N ASN A 116 -15.38 -20.53 2.77
CA ASN A 116 -14.11 -21.10 3.22
C ASN A 116 -13.00 -20.06 3.33
N TYR A 117 -12.76 -19.32 2.25
CA TYR A 117 -11.66 -18.35 2.24
C TYR A 117 -11.97 -17.09 3.06
N LEU A 118 -13.24 -16.73 3.23
CA LEU A 118 -13.64 -15.63 4.12
C LEU A 118 -13.53 -16.01 5.60
N GLU A 119 -13.80 -17.29 5.94
CA GLU A 119 -13.56 -17.81 7.30
C GLU A 119 -12.09 -17.92 7.63
N ASP A 120 -11.22 -18.27 6.65
CA ASP A 120 -9.77 -18.36 6.85
C ASP A 120 -9.15 -17.02 7.28
N ILE A 121 -9.69 -15.90 6.81
CA ILE A 121 -9.30 -14.54 7.20
C ILE A 121 -10.17 -13.93 8.30
N ASN A 122 -10.97 -14.73 9.01
CA ASN A 122 -11.87 -14.32 10.10
C ASN A 122 -12.85 -13.19 9.71
N MET A 123 -13.29 -13.13 8.44
CA MET A 123 -14.17 -12.08 7.94
C MET A 123 -15.56 -12.07 8.60
N PRO A 124 -16.26 -13.22 8.80
CA PRO A 124 -17.54 -13.24 9.52
C PRO A 124 -17.46 -12.66 10.94
N GLN A 125 -16.33 -12.82 11.61
CA GLN A 125 -16.07 -12.22 12.92
C GLN A 125 -15.85 -10.72 12.81
N ALA A 126 -15.10 -10.26 11.79
CA ALA A 126 -14.84 -8.85 11.50
C ALA A 126 -16.17 -8.09 11.24
N TRP A 127 -17.10 -8.66 10.47
CA TRP A 127 -18.41 -8.06 10.20
C TRP A 127 -19.30 -7.91 11.44
N ASN A 128 -19.11 -8.73 12.48
CA ASN A 128 -19.78 -8.50 13.77
C ASN A 128 -19.30 -7.23 14.48
N TYR A 129 -18.14 -6.72 14.10
CA TYR A 129 -17.57 -5.51 14.68
C TYR A 129 -17.90 -4.26 13.86
N THR A 130 -17.69 -4.32 12.55
CA THR A 130 -18.09 -3.28 11.60
C THR A 130 -18.33 -3.88 10.20
N THR A 131 -19.25 -3.28 9.46
CA THR A 131 -19.49 -3.58 8.03
C THR A 131 -19.00 -2.44 7.12
N GLY A 132 -18.32 -1.46 7.68
CA GLY A 132 -17.77 -0.32 6.94
C GLY A 132 -18.56 0.97 7.12
N ASN A 133 -18.27 1.94 6.26
CA ASN A 133 -18.89 3.25 6.26
C ASN A 133 -18.89 3.81 4.82
N GLU A 134 -19.97 4.48 4.41
CA GLU A 134 -20.11 5.11 3.08
C GLU A 134 -19.14 6.27 2.83
N SER A 135 -18.52 6.83 3.88
CA SER A 135 -17.48 7.86 3.72
C SER A 135 -16.13 7.30 3.26
N ILE A 136 -15.95 5.97 3.26
CA ILE A 136 -14.72 5.34 2.80
C ILE A 136 -14.79 5.15 1.29
N ILE A 137 -13.82 5.72 0.58
CA ILE A 137 -13.65 5.62 -0.86
C ILE A 137 -12.48 4.68 -1.14
N ILE A 138 -12.74 3.59 -1.86
CA ILE A 138 -11.73 2.66 -2.34
C ILE A 138 -11.63 2.82 -3.85
N ALA A 139 -10.55 3.45 -4.33
CA ALA A 139 -10.28 3.54 -5.75
C ALA A 139 -9.77 2.19 -6.28
N VAL A 140 -10.28 1.78 -7.42
CA VAL A 140 -9.86 0.58 -8.15
C VAL A 140 -9.34 1.03 -9.50
N ILE A 141 -8.02 0.91 -9.72
CA ILE A 141 -7.40 1.20 -11.01
C ILE A 141 -7.23 -0.14 -11.73
N ASP A 142 -8.09 -0.38 -12.74
CA ASP A 142 -8.21 -1.68 -13.39
C ASP A 142 -8.83 -1.57 -14.79
N SER A 143 -9.44 -2.63 -15.30
CA SER A 143 -10.07 -2.71 -16.62
C SER A 143 -11.47 -2.10 -16.72
N GLY A 144 -12.01 -1.55 -15.64
CA GLY A 144 -13.36 -0.99 -15.57
C GLY A 144 -14.30 -1.75 -14.65
N ILE A 145 -15.58 -1.35 -14.63
CA ILE A 145 -16.65 -1.98 -13.86
C ILE A 145 -17.92 -2.08 -14.72
N HIS A 146 -18.66 -3.15 -14.56
CA HIS A 146 -20.01 -3.21 -15.12
C HIS A 146 -21.00 -2.47 -14.23
N PHE A 147 -21.27 -1.22 -14.57
CA PHE A 147 -22.16 -0.34 -13.81
C PHE A 147 -23.59 -0.88 -13.66
N ASP A 148 -24.05 -1.71 -14.60
CA ASP A 148 -25.37 -2.34 -14.58
C ASP A 148 -25.39 -3.67 -13.78
N HIS A 149 -24.24 -4.08 -13.20
CA HIS A 149 -24.21 -5.33 -12.44
C HIS A 149 -25.09 -5.21 -11.19
N PRO A 150 -26.11 -6.10 -11.01
CA PRO A 150 -27.10 -5.91 -9.97
C PRO A 150 -26.56 -6.00 -8.53
N ASP A 151 -25.36 -6.53 -8.37
CA ASP A 151 -24.68 -6.72 -7.09
C ASP A 151 -23.55 -5.70 -6.84
N LEU A 152 -23.51 -4.61 -7.64
CA LEU A 152 -22.50 -3.55 -7.50
C LEU A 152 -23.09 -2.13 -7.51
N GLN A 153 -24.39 -1.99 -7.75
CA GLN A 153 -25.00 -0.68 -8.02
C GLN A 153 -24.88 0.30 -6.86
N SER A 154 -25.02 -0.17 -5.62
CA SER A 154 -24.92 0.70 -4.45
C SER A 154 -23.50 0.98 -4.03
N ALA A 155 -22.54 0.14 -4.46
CA ALA A 155 -21.13 0.29 -4.14
C ALA A 155 -20.43 1.36 -4.99
N VAL A 156 -20.94 1.69 -6.18
CA VAL A 156 -20.30 2.67 -7.07
C VAL A 156 -20.26 4.05 -6.41
N PHE A 157 -19.06 4.65 -6.37
CA PHE A 157 -18.85 6.03 -5.97
C PHE A 157 -19.61 6.98 -6.90
N GLN A 158 -20.16 8.04 -6.35
CA GLN A 158 -20.77 9.13 -7.11
C GLN A 158 -20.10 10.43 -6.69
N ASN A 159 -19.46 11.12 -7.65
CA ASN A 159 -18.86 12.43 -7.40
C ASN A 159 -19.96 13.46 -7.09
N PRO A 160 -20.03 13.99 -5.87
CA PRO A 160 -21.06 14.96 -5.51
C PRO A 160 -20.83 16.35 -6.13
N GLY A 161 -19.66 16.56 -6.73
CA GLY A 161 -19.32 17.80 -7.45
C GLY A 161 -19.93 17.86 -8.86
N GLU A 162 -20.35 16.71 -9.42
CA GLU A 162 -20.82 16.57 -10.77
C GLU A 162 -22.36 16.46 -10.89
N ILE A 163 -22.89 16.95 -12.00
CA ILE A 163 -24.28 16.73 -12.43
C ILE A 163 -24.27 15.72 -13.57
N PRO A 164 -24.74 14.50 -13.36
CA PRO A 164 -24.60 13.44 -14.35
C PRO A 164 -25.11 13.81 -15.75
N ASP A 165 -24.31 13.52 -16.76
CA ASP A 165 -24.65 13.60 -18.20
C ASP A 165 -25.05 15.01 -18.70
N ASP A 166 -24.56 16.10 -18.06
CA ASP A 166 -24.86 17.47 -18.52
C ASP A 166 -23.79 18.03 -19.50
N GLY A 167 -22.68 17.32 -19.70
CA GLY A 167 -21.60 17.66 -20.62
C GLY A 167 -20.68 18.76 -20.12
N LEU A 168 -20.67 19.03 -18.81
CA LEU A 168 -19.84 20.04 -18.17
C LEU A 168 -18.98 19.41 -17.07
N ASP A 169 -17.83 20.00 -16.85
CA ASP A 169 -16.99 19.79 -15.68
C ASP A 169 -17.49 20.77 -14.61
N ASN A 170 -18.35 20.27 -13.70
CA ASN A 170 -19.05 21.13 -12.75
C ASN A 170 -18.19 21.48 -11.52
N ASP A 171 -17.24 20.62 -11.17
CA ASP A 171 -16.32 20.84 -10.03
C ASP A 171 -14.97 21.45 -10.45
N ALA A 172 -14.76 21.61 -11.76
CA ALA A 172 -13.57 22.21 -12.38
C ALA A 172 -12.26 21.45 -12.06
N ASN A 173 -12.36 20.12 -12.01
CA ASN A 173 -11.21 19.23 -11.77
C ASN A 173 -10.48 18.85 -13.08
N GLY A 174 -11.04 19.20 -14.26
CA GLY A 174 -10.50 18.89 -15.57
C GLY A 174 -11.11 17.67 -16.26
N TYR A 175 -12.07 17.00 -15.63
CA TYR A 175 -12.73 15.79 -16.12
C TYR A 175 -14.23 16.04 -16.28
N VAL A 176 -14.75 15.95 -17.52
CA VAL A 176 -16.14 16.29 -17.83
C VAL A 176 -17.07 15.13 -17.49
N ASP A 177 -18.08 15.38 -16.65
CA ASP A 177 -19.06 14.35 -16.24
C ASP A 177 -18.44 13.10 -15.56
N ASP A 178 -17.40 13.25 -14.75
CA ASP A 178 -16.73 12.16 -14.04
C ASP A 178 -17.51 11.66 -12.80
N TRP A 179 -18.83 11.74 -12.85
CA TRP A 179 -19.72 11.49 -11.71
C TRP A 179 -19.67 10.07 -11.13
N ARG A 180 -19.11 9.08 -11.84
CA ARG A 180 -18.98 7.68 -11.36
C ARG A 180 -17.62 7.02 -11.65
N GLY A 181 -16.60 7.82 -11.87
CA GLY A 181 -15.25 7.40 -12.24
C GLY A 181 -14.86 7.93 -13.62
N TRP A 182 -13.72 7.47 -14.11
CA TRP A 182 -13.14 7.96 -15.34
C TRP A 182 -12.43 6.86 -16.13
N ASP A 183 -12.47 6.95 -17.47
CA ASP A 183 -11.66 6.15 -18.38
C ASP A 183 -10.40 6.93 -18.77
N PHE A 184 -9.23 6.38 -18.43
CA PHE A 184 -7.91 6.93 -18.75
C PHE A 184 -7.31 6.33 -20.01
N VAL A 185 -7.95 5.34 -20.65
CA VAL A 185 -7.37 4.61 -21.78
C VAL A 185 -7.37 5.45 -23.03
N ASP A 186 -6.17 5.77 -23.58
CA ASP A 186 -6.00 6.42 -24.88
C ASP A 186 -4.86 5.78 -25.70
N ALA A 187 -5.01 4.51 -26.04
CA ALA A 187 -4.01 3.66 -26.67
C ALA A 187 -4.18 3.48 -28.22
N PRO A 188 -4.31 4.56 -29.03
CA PRO A 188 -4.62 4.45 -30.46
C PRO A 188 -3.49 3.85 -31.31
N GLU A 189 -2.28 3.82 -30.80
CA GLU A 189 -1.07 3.37 -31.52
C GLU A 189 -0.86 1.85 -31.47
N LEU A 190 -1.62 1.12 -30.64
CA LEU A 190 -1.43 -0.32 -30.44
C LEU A 190 -2.24 -1.13 -31.45
N ALA A 191 -1.56 -1.93 -32.26
CA ALA A 191 -2.18 -2.71 -33.36
C ALA A 191 -3.00 -3.93 -32.89
N ASP A 192 -2.81 -4.39 -31.65
CA ASP A 192 -3.38 -5.62 -31.13
C ASP A 192 -4.52 -5.42 -30.11
N ILE A 193 -5.08 -4.22 -30.01
CA ILE A 193 -6.22 -3.93 -29.14
C ILE A 193 -7.48 -4.61 -29.69
N ALA A 194 -8.28 -5.21 -28.82
CA ALA A 194 -9.60 -5.72 -29.16
C ALA A 194 -10.55 -4.56 -29.56
N SER A 195 -11.65 -4.87 -30.21
CA SER A 195 -12.69 -3.86 -30.44
C SER A 195 -13.27 -3.41 -29.10
N GLY A 196 -13.30 -2.11 -28.84
CA GLY A 196 -13.78 -1.53 -27.60
C GLY A 196 -13.48 -0.04 -27.54
N ASP A 197 -13.61 0.54 -26.37
CA ASP A 197 -13.27 1.92 -26.09
C ASP A 197 -11.81 2.04 -25.64
N PHE A 198 -10.97 2.59 -26.51
CA PHE A 198 -9.52 2.72 -26.27
C PHE A 198 -8.89 3.91 -26.98
N LEU A 199 -9.71 4.83 -27.51
CA LEU A 199 -9.19 5.91 -28.34
C LEU A 199 -9.16 7.25 -27.65
N ILE A 200 -10.03 7.48 -26.68
CA ILE A 200 -10.25 8.78 -26.06
C ILE A 200 -10.59 8.57 -24.61
N ARG A 201 -9.91 9.28 -23.73
CA ARG A 201 -10.24 9.36 -22.31
C ARG A 201 -11.58 10.04 -22.11
N ASP A 202 -12.49 9.41 -21.38
CA ASP A 202 -13.83 9.95 -21.12
C ASP A 202 -14.45 9.43 -19.81
N ASN A 203 -15.73 9.67 -19.59
CA ASN A 203 -16.46 9.29 -18.40
C ASN A 203 -17.08 7.87 -18.43
N ASP A 204 -16.73 7.04 -19.40
CA ASP A 204 -17.23 5.66 -19.50
C ASP A 204 -16.19 4.62 -19.07
N ALA A 205 -16.07 4.41 -17.77
CA ALA A 205 -15.20 3.37 -17.19
C ALA A 205 -15.81 1.97 -17.22
N THR A 206 -16.62 1.62 -18.24
CA THR A 206 -17.23 0.30 -18.41
C THR A 206 -16.17 -0.78 -18.68
N ASP A 207 -16.29 -1.93 -18.02
CA ASP A 207 -15.35 -3.04 -18.10
C ASP A 207 -15.45 -3.83 -19.40
N GLU A 208 -14.34 -3.99 -20.09
CA GLU A 208 -14.25 -4.78 -21.31
C GLU A 208 -13.50 -6.11 -21.15
N LEU A 209 -12.83 -6.31 -20.01
CA LEU A 209 -12.04 -7.50 -19.68
C LEU A 209 -12.70 -8.39 -18.62
N ASN A 210 -13.58 -7.84 -17.79
CA ASN A 210 -14.21 -8.42 -16.61
C ASN A 210 -13.26 -8.66 -15.42
N HIS A 211 -12.05 -8.16 -15.45
CA HIS A 211 -11.11 -8.29 -14.35
C HIS A 211 -11.43 -7.25 -13.25
N GLY A 212 -11.60 -5.99 -13.60
CA GLY A 212 -11.95 -4.93 -12.65
C GLY A 212 -13.32 -5.15 -11.99
N THR A 213 -14.31 -5.64 -12.73
CA THR A 213 -15.61 -6.02 -12.16
C THR A 213 -15.47 -7.11 -11.08
N HIS A 214 -14.62 -8.10 -11.31
CA HIS A 214 -14.36 -9.16 -10.34
C HIS A 214 -13.67 -8.62 -9.08
N VAL A 215 -12.68 -7.76 -9.25
CA VAL A 215 -11.96 -7.06 -8.17
C VAL A 215 -12.93 -6.20 -7.35
N CYS A 216 -13.78 -5.42 -8.00
CA CYS A 216 -14.80 -4.60 -7.34
C CYS A 216 -15.77 -5.46 -6.50
N GLY A 217 -16.19 -6.60 -7.01
CA GLY A 217 -17.08 -7.52 -6.28
C GLY A 217 -16.42 -8.08 -5.01
N ILE A 218 -15.12 -8.35 -5.02
CA ILE A 218 -14.38 -8.75 -3.81
C ILE A 218 -14.38 -7.63 -2.78
N ILE A 219 -14.08 -6.40 -3.21
CA ILE A 219 -14.03 -5.24 -2.31
C ILE A 219 -15.40 -4.97 -1.69
N GLY A 220 -16.44 -4.85 -2.51
CA GLY A 220 -17.67 -4.24 -2.06
C GLY A 220 -18.92 -4.65 -2.85
N ALA A 221 -19.09 -5.94 -3.18
CA ALA A 221 -20.41 -6.40 -3.66
C ALA A 221 -21.51 -6.05 -2.65
N ASP A 222 -22.69 -5.67 -3.16
CA ASP A 222 -23.85 -5.27 -2.37
C ASP A 222 -24.31 -6.42 -1.48
N THR A 223 -23.92 -6.39 -0.21
CA THR A 223 -24.12 -7.48 0.73
C THR A 223 -25.48 -7.41 1.44
N ASN A 224 -26.08 -8.55 1.78
CA ASN A 224 -27.41 -8.68 2.38
C ASN A 224 -28.56 -8.20 1.47
N ASN A 225 -28.42 -8.31 0.18
CA ASN A 225 -29.41 -7.92 -0.82
C ASN A 225 -30.21 -9.11 -1.38
N ASN A 226 -29.95 -10.35 -0.91
CA ASN A 226 -30.47 -11.64 -1.40
C ASN A 226 -30.04 -11.95 -2.87
N LEU A 227 -28.92 -11.43 -3.31
CA LEU A 227 -28.32 -11.70 -4.62
C LEU A 227 -26.87 -12.15 -4.42
N GLY A 228 -26.35 -12.94 -5.33
CA GLY A 228 -24.96 -13.26 -5.60
C GLY A 228 -24.05 -13.42 -4.37
N VAL A 229 -23.11 -12.52 -4.23
CA VAL A 229 -21.93 -12.64 -3.36
C VAL A 229 -21.85 -11.51 -2.32
N SER A 230 -21.00 -11.71 -1.31
CA SER A 230 -20.70 -10.68 -0.32
C SER A 230 -19.37 -9.99 -0.64
N GLY A 231 -19.35 -8.66 -0.58
CA GLY A 231 -18.11 -7.88 -0.54
C GLY A 231 -17.45 -7.91 0.85
N ILE A 232 -16.15 -7.66 0.90
CA ILE A 232 -15.39 -7.51 2.16
C ILE A 232 -15.90 -6.31 2.95
N ASN A 233 -16.09 -5.18 2.29
CA ASN A 233 -16.59 -3.94 2.89
C ASN A 233 -17.98 -3.62 2.31
N TRP A 234 -19.03 -3.75 3.15
CA TRP A 234 -20.41 -3.67 2.68
C TRP A 234 -20.88 -2.26 2.36
N GLN A 235 -20.16 -1.23 2.79
CA GLN A 235 -20.63 0.15 2.72
C GLN A 235 -19.67 1.09 2.00
N ALA A 236 -18.40 0.72 1.81
CA ALA A 236 -17.43 1.56 1.09
C ALA A 236 -17.90 1.85 -0.34
N LYS A 237 -17.51 3.01 -0.84
CA LYS A 237 -17.76 3.41 -2.23
C LYS A 237 -16.55 3.09 -3.10
N ILE A 238 -16.81 2.48 -4.24
CA ILE A 238 -15.79 2.10 -5.21
C ILE A 238 -15.69 3.19 -6.27
N LEU A 239 -14.56 3.89 -6.28
CA LEU A 239 -14.18 4.82 -7.34
C LEU A 239 -13.46 4.03 -8.43
N MET A 240 -14.16 3.73 -9.53
CA MET A 240 -13.56 3.00 -10.64
C MET A 240 -12.80 3.94 -11.56
N LEU A 241 -11.54 3.60 -11.81
CA LEU A 241 -10.63 4.28 -12.72
C LEU A 241 -10.12 3.26 -13.75
N ARG A 242 -10.74 3.30 -14.92
CA ARG A 242 -10.35 2.41 -16.00
C ARG A 242 -9.04 2.90 -16.59
N ALA A 243 -7.98 2.10 -16.48
CA ALA A 243 -6.68 2.31 -17.12
C ALA A 243 -6.28 1.09 -17.95
N GLY A 244 -7.04 -0.01 -17.83
CA GLY A 244 -6.78 -1.27 -18.49
C GLY A 244 -7.63 -1.49 -19.74
N PHE A 245 -7.01 -2.07 -20.76
CA PHE A 245 -7.66 -2.44 -22.01
C PHE A 245 -7.42 -3.91 -22.37
N LYS A 246 -8.23 -4.44 -23.28
CA LYS A 246 -8.19 -5.83 -23.72
C LYS A 246 -7.53 -5.95 -25.09
N THR A 247 -6.59 -6.87 -25.23
CA THR A 247 -5.98 -7.22 -26.51
C THR A 247 -6.75 -8.31 -27.26
N THR A 248 -6.49 -8.46 -28.56
CA THR A 248 -7.17 -9.41 -29.44
C THR A 248 -6.99 -10.87 -29.01
N ASN A 249 -5.92 -11.21 -28.25
CA ASN A 249 -5.69 -12.53 -27.67
C ASN A 249 -6.38 -12.69 -26.30
N GLY A 250 -7.11 -11.68 -25.81
CA GLY A 250 -7.88 -11.72 -24.57
C GLY A 250 -7.10 -11.40 -23.30
N GLN A 251 -5.85 -10.93 -23.43
CA GLN A 251 -5.05 -10.45 -22.29
C GLN A 251 -5.37 -8.99 -21.98
N GLY A 252 -5.25 -8.60 -20.70
CA GLY A 252 -5.37 -7.22 -20.25
C GLY A 252 -4.00 -6.57 -20.09
N PHE A 253 -3.91 -5.29 -20.42
CA PHE A 253 -2.73 -4.45 -20.23
C PHE A 253 -3.13 -3.05 -19.79
N LEU A 254 -2.19 -2.33 -19.19
CA LEU A 254 -2.27 -0.90 -18.89
C LEU A 254 -1.05 -0.20 -19.48
N GLN A 255 -1.21 1.07 -19.84
CA GLN A 255 -0.09 1.95 -20.13
C GLN A 255 0.33 2.71 -18.86
N ASP A 256 1.61 3.02 -18.72
CA ASP A 256 2.15 3.68 -17.55
C ASP A 256 1.56 5.07 -17.32
N ASP A 257 1.35 5.84 -18.37
CA ASP A 257 0.77 7.20 -18.31
C ASP A 257 -0.70 7.17 -17.89
N ASP A 258 -1.49 6.21 -18.39
CA ASP A 258 -2.89 6.01 -17.99
C ASP A 258 -2.98 5.64 -16.50
N ALA A 259 -2.17 4.68 -16.07
CA ALA A 259 -2.13 4.23 -14.69
C ALA A 259 -1.63 5.32 -13.73
N ALA A 260 -0.61 6.09 -14.13
CA ALA A 260 -0.09 7.20 -13.33
C ALA A 260 -1.12 8.33 -13.21
N ALA A 261 -1.81 8.69 -14.29
CA ALA A 261 -2.89 9.69 -14.26
C ALA A 261 -4.04 9.23 -13.34
N ALA A 262 -4.43 7.95 -13.41
CA ALA A 262 -5.45 7.38 -12.55
C ALA A 262 -5.05 7.39 -11.06
N LEU A 263 -3.77 7.13 -10.73
CA LEU A 263 -3.25 7.22 -9.35
C LEU A 263 -3.35 8.63 -8.78
N ILE A 264 -2.95 9.63 -9.57
CA ILE A 264 -3.03 11.04 -9.17
C ILE A 264 -4.50 11.45 -8.99
N TYR A 265 -5.36 11.12 -9.95
CA TYR A 265 -6.80 11.40 -9.86
C TYR A 265 -7.42 10.74 -8.62
N ALA A 266 -7.10 9.47 -8.31
CA ALA A 266 -7.60 8.81 -7.11
C ALA A 266 -7.28 9.58 -5.83
N ALA A 267 -6.04 10.10 -5.74
CA ALA A 267 -5.60 10.91 -4.60
C ALA A 267 -6.34 12.24 -4.52
N ASP A 268 -6.49 12.95 -5.65
CA ASP A 268 -7.19 14.23 -5.74
C ASP A 268 -8.68 14.11 -5.40
N MET A 269 -9.31 12.96 -5.75
CA MET A 269 -10.69 12.63 -5.38
C MET A 269 -10.84 12.16 -3.93
N GLY A 270 -9.76 12.13 -3.16
CA GLY A 270 -9.76 11.80 -1.75
C GLY A 270 -9.98 10.30 -1.44
N ALA A 271 -9.50 9.40 -2.30
CA ALA A 271 -9.55 7.98 -2.04
C ALA A 271 -8.78 7.64 -0.75
N ASN A 272 -9.41 6.87 0.14
CA ASN A 272 -8.76 6.39 1.36
C ASN A 272 -7.83 5.21 1.08
N VAL A 273 -8.26 4.33 0.15
CA VAL A 273 -7.49 3.15 -0.27
C VAL A 273 -7.45 3.12 -1.80
N ILE A 274 -6.32 2.72 -2.36
CA ILE A 274 -6.16 2.51 -3.81
C ILE A 274 -5.77 1.04 -4.01
N ASN A 275 -6.58 0.29 -4.77
CA ASN A 275 -6.30 -1.09 -5.12
C ASN A 275 -5.71 -1.21 -6.52
N LEU A 276 -4.53 -1.83 -6.62
CA LEU A 276 -3.79 -2.07 -7.84
C LEU A 276 -3.65 -3.58 -8.06
N SER A 277 -4.59 -4.18 -8.80
CA SER A 277 -4.59 -5.62 -9.09
C SER A 277 -3.80 -5.97 -10.37
N TRP A 278 -2.72 -5.26 -10.61
CA TRP A 278 -1.84 -5.37 -11.77
C TRP A 278 -0.37 -5.12 -11.41
N GLY A 279 0.54 -5.41 -12.33
CA GLY A 279 1.96 -5.10 -12.14
C GLY A 279 2.83 -5.66 -13.26
N ASP A 280 4.09 -5.17 -13.31
CA ASP A 280 5.13 -5.62 -14.23
C ASP A 280 6.47 -5.78 -13.48
N THR A 281 7.39 -6.54 -14.07
CA THR A 281 8.74 -6.73 -13.52
C THR A 281 9.65 -5.53 -13.74
N ASN A 282 9.32 -4.65 -14.70
CA ASN A 282 10.06 -3.45 -14.99
C ASN A 282 9.71 -2.33 -14.01
N TYR A 283 10.72 -1.60 -13.57
CA TYR A 283 10.53 -0.39 -12.78
C TYR A 283 10.09 0.77 -13.69
N SER A 284 9.02 1.43 -13.34
CA SER A 284 8.52 2.62 -14.01
C SER A 284 8.63 3.83 -13.09
N PRO A 285 9.47 4.83 -13.41
CA PRO A 285 9.59 6.04 -12.61
C PRO A 285 8.26 6.81 -12.50
N ILE A 286 7.49 6.92 -13.57
CA ILE A 286 6.23 7.68 -13.56
C ILE A 286 5.19 7.01 -12.63
N ILE A 287 5.13 5.68 -12.60
CA ILE A 287 4.28 4.94 -11.66
C ILE A 287 4.77 5.13 -10.22
N ALA A 288 6.09 5.09 -9.99
CA ALA A 288 6.65 5.29 -8.67
C ALA A 288 6.36 6.71 -8.13
N ASP A 289 6.48 7.73 -8.98
CA ASP A 289 6.17 9.13 -8.65
C ASP A 289 4.68 9.30 -8.34
N ALA A 290 3.79 8.70 -9.14
CA ALA A 290 2.34 8.74 -8.92
C ALA A 290 1.93 8.00 -7.62
N CYS A 291 2.53 6.85 -7.32
CA CYS A 291 2.34 6.15 -6.04
C CYS A 291 2.83 7.01 -4.87
N ASN A 292 3.98 7.69 -5.01
CA ASN A 292 4.49 8.59 -3.98
C ASN A 292 3.57 9.82 -3.80
N TYR A 293 3.02 10.36 -4.88
CA TYR A 293 2.02 11.42 -4.80
C TYR A 293 0.80 10.98 -3.99
N ALA A 294 0.20 9.84 -4.31
CA ALA A 294 -0.95 9.30 -3.60
C ALA A 294 -0.64 9.00 -2.12
N TYR A 295 0.53 8.42 -1.83
CA TYR A 295 1.01 8.19 -0.47
C TYR A 295 1.10 9.50 0.33
N LEU A 296 1.68 10.57 -0.24
CA LEU A 296 1.81 11.88 0.41
C LEU A 296 0.45 12.58 0.62
N HIS A 297 -0.58 12.20 -0.14
CA HIS A 297 -1.96 12.64 0.05
C HIS A 297 -2.76 11.77 1.02
N GLY A 298 -2.10 10.79 1.67
CA GLY A 298 -2.69 9.96 2.71
C GLY A 298 -3.43 8.71 2.21
N CYS A 299 -3.32 8.37 0.93
CA CYS A 299 -3.90 7.15 0.40
C CYS A 299 -3.13 5.91 0.86
N ILE A 300 -3.86 4.84 1.20
CA ILE A 300 -3.27 3.53 1.46
C ILE A 300 -3.28 2.72 0.16
N ILE A 301 -2.11 2.50 -0.43
CA ILE A 301 -1.99 1.80 -1.71
C ILE A 301 -1.75 0.32 -1.47
N VAL A 302 -2.61 -0.54 -2.03
CA VAL A 302 -2.54 -2.00 -1.94
C VAL A 302 -2.31 -2.57 -3.33
N ALA A 303 -1.26 -3.33 -3.51
CA ALA A 303 -0.87 -3.85 -4.81
C ALA A 303 -0.66 -5.37 -4.82
N SER A 304 -1.09 -6.03 -5.89
CA SER A 304 -0.89 -7.45 -6.11
C SER A 304 0.58 -7.78 -6.40
N ALA A 305 1.12 -8.82 -5.76
CA ALA A 305 2.54 -9.18 -5.85
C ALA A 305 3.00 -9.69 -7.23
N GLY A 306 2.06 -10.08 -8.10
CA GLY A 306 2.34 -10.70 -9.39
C GLY A 306 2.12 -12.21 -9.39
N ASN A 307 2.07 -12.79 -10.59
CA ASN A 307 1.74 -14.19 -10.80
C ASN A 307 2.89 -14.99 -11.46
N GLU A 308 4.12 -14.58 -11.22
CA GLU A 308 5.36 -15.15 -11.78
C GLU A 308 5.98 -16.25 -10.90
N GLY A 309 5.30 -16.67 -9.82
CA GLY A 309 5.83 -17.62 -8.82
C GLY A 309 6.30 -18.95 -9.37
N ALA A 310 5.71 -19.44 -10.47
CA ALA A 310 6.11 -20.65 -11.16
C ALA A 310 7.29 -20.43 -12.14
N THR A 311 7.69 -19.19 -12.39
CA THR A 311 8.80 -18.86 -13.29
C THR A 311 10.14 -18.84 -12.55
N ALA A 312 11.25 -18.83 -13.29
CA ALA A 312 12.58 -18.70 -12.69
C ALA A 312 12.79 -17.31 -12.04
N ALA A 313 12.01 -16.31 -12.43
CA ALA A 313 12.09 -14.96 -11.87
C ALA A 313 11.39 -14.84 -10.52
N HIS A 314 10.23 -15.45 -10.33
CA HIS A 314 9.32 -15.44 -9.15
C HIS A 314 9.33 -14.16 -8.30
N VAL A 315 9.83 -13.07 -8.81
CA VAL A 315 9.97 -11.79 -8.10
C VAL A 315 8.63 -11.08 -7.94
N VAL A 316 8.51 -10.30 -6.89
CA VAL A 316 7.40 -9.37 -6.70
C VAL A 316 7.45 -8.31 -7.80
N THR A 317 6.32 -7.98 -8.41
CA THR A 317 6.23 -6.99 -9.48
C THR A 317 6.11 -5.56 -8.94
N TYR A 318 6.37 -4.56 -9.78
CA TYR A 318 5.99 -3.17 -9.49
C TYR A 318 4.53 -2.95 -9.90
N PRO A 319 3.75 -2.11 -9.18
CA PRO A 319 4.16 -1.25 -8.09
C PRO A 319 4.24 -1.92 -6.71
N ALA A 320 3.89 -3.20 -6.53
CA ALA A 320 3.91 -3.86 -5.23
C ALA A 320 5.31 -3.87 -4.56
N ARG A 321 6.40 -3.77 -5.34
CA ARG A 321 7.77 -3.62 -4.79
C ARG A 321 8.06 -2.25 -4.22
N LEU A 322 7.24 -1.24 -4.49
CA LEU A 322 7.45 0.09 -3.93
C LEU A 322 7.11 0.08 -2.44
N SER A 323 7.85 0.83 -1.68
CA SER A 323 7.62 0.96 -0.24
C SER A 323 6.38 1.77 0.12
N THR A 324 5.92 2.59 -0.81
CA THR A 324 4.66 3.34 -0.73
C THR A 324 3.44 2.46 -0.97
N THR A 325 3.64 1.14 -1.14
CA THR A 325 2.56 0.16 -1.36
C THR A 325 2.60 -0.96 -0.34
N ILE A 326 1.46 -1.60 -0.14
CA ILE A 326 1.32 -2.85 0.60
C ILE A 326 1.29 -3.99 -0.41
N ALA A 327 2.32 -4.82 -0.41
CA ALA A 327 2.47 -5.93 -1.33
C ALA A 327 1.69 -7.17 -0.85
N VAL A 328 0.76 -7.65 -1.67
CA VAL A 328 -0.13 -8.77 -1.31
C VAL A 328 0.13 -10.00 -2.16
N GLY A 329 0.60 -11.07 -1.53
CA GLY A 329 0.71 -12.40 -2.14
C GLY A 329 -0.57 -13.24 -2.03
N ALA A 330 -0.59 -14.41 -2.69
CA ALA A 330 -1.77 -15.27 -2.73
C ALA A 330 -1.54 -16.62 -2.08
N VAL A 331 -2.50 -17.07 -1.26
CA VAL A 331 -2.60 -18.45 -0.76
C VAL A 331 -3.78 -19.18 -1.38
N ASP A 332 -3.69 -20.52 -1.35
CA ASP A 332 -4.78 -21.40 -1.74
C ASP A 332 -5.69 -21.75 -0.54
N ASN A 333 -6.69 -22.59 -0.77
CA ASN A 333 -7.68 -23.02 0.21
C ASN A 333 -7.13 -23.93 1.33
N THR A 334 -5.82 -24.19 1.33
CA THR A 334 -5.10 -24.90 2.41
C THR A 334 -4.11 -23.98 3.14
N ASN A 335 -4.18 -22.67 2.86
CA ASN A 335 -3.24 -21.65 3.34
C ASN A 335 -1.78 -21.92 2.92
N SER A 336 -1.58 -22.66 1.83
CA SER A 336 -0.29 -22.82 1.17
C SER A 336 -0.10 -21.74 0.11
N LEU A 337 1.15 -21.32 -0.12
CA LEU A 337 1.44 -20.34 -1.18
C LEU A 337 0.89 -20.86 -2.53
N SER A 338 0.05 -20.08 -3.18
CA SER A 338 -0.45 -20.40 -4.51
C SER A 338 0.71 -20.54 -5.48
N SER A 339 0.69 -21.57 -6.33
CA SER A 339 1.83 -21.89 -7.21
C SER A 339 2.20 -20.77 -8.19
N PHE A 340 1.27 -19.88 -8.48
CA PHE A 340 1.48 -18.69 -9.32
C PHE A 340 1.98 -17.48 -8.53
N SER A 341 1.74 -17.41 -7.20
CA SER A 341 2.05 -16.19 -6.44
C SER A 341 3.53 -15.86 -6.49
N SER A 342 3.86 -14.66 -6.96
CA SER A 342 5.18 -14.07 -6.77
C SER A 342 5.50 -13.96 -5.28
N TYR A 343 6.76 -14.04 -4.91
CA TYR A 343 7.24 -13.97 -3.54
C TYR A 343 8.62 -13.32 -3.46
N GLY A 344 8.93 -12.77 -2.33
CA GLY A 344 10.17 -12.04 -2.08
C GLY A 344 10.14 -11.27 -0.76
N PRO A 345 11.22 -10.58 -0.41
CA PRO A 345 11.30 -9.81 0.84
C PRO A 345 10.34 -8.61 0.86
N GLN A 346 9.74 -8.26 -0.27
CA GLN A 346 8.79 -7.15 -0.37
C GLN A 346 7.36 -7.54 -0.02
N ILE A 347 7.05 -8.85 0.11
CA ILE A 347 5.70 -9.28 0.52
C ILE A 347 5.41 -8.80 1.93
N ASP A 348 4.37 -8.00 2.10
CA ASP A 348 3.93 -7.55 3.42
C ASP A 348 2.99 -8.57 4.07
N ILE A 349 2.05 -9.10 3.27
CA ILE A 349 0.99 -9.97 3.75
C ILE A 349 0.50 -10.87 2.62
N VAL A 350 -0.15 -11.98 2.96
CA VAL A 350 -0.86 -12.79 1.97
C VAL A 350 -2.36 -12.87 2.31
N ALA A 351 -3.17 -13.08 1.28
CA ALA A 351 -4.60 -13.34 1.41
C ALA A 351 -5.02 -14.44 0.44
N PRO A 352 -6.21 -15.03 0.60
CA PRO A 352 -6.73 -16.01 -0.36
C PRO A 352 -6.77 -15.43 -1.78
N GLY A 353 -6.26 -16.19 -2.76
CA GLY A 353 -6.19 -15.74 -4.16
C GLY A 353 -6.46 -16.86 -5.16
N ASN A 354 -6.82 -18.05 -4.69
CA ASN A 354 -7.08 -19.20 -5.54
C ASN A 354 -8.58 -19.56 -5.56
N GLN A 355 -9.18 -19.58 -6.75
CA GLN A 355 -10.60 -19.90 -6.96
C GLN A 355 -11.56 -18.97 -6.18
N ILE A 356 -11.29 -17.69 -6.24
CA ILE A 356 -12.10 -16.66 -5.58
C ILE A 356 -13.34 -16.37 -6.43
N TYR A 357 -14.52 -16.52 -5.83
CA TYR A 357 -15.81 -16.31 -6.48
C TYR A 357 -16.29 -14.87 -6.28
N SER A 358 -16.59 -14.17 -7.37
CA SER A 358 -16.97 -12.75 -7.34
C SER A 358 -17.77 -12.34 -8.57
N CYS A 359 -18.17 -11.07 -8.62
CA CYS A 359 -18.91 -10.47 -9.72
C CYS A 359 -18.18 -10.64 -11.06
N PHE A 360 -18.97 -10.80 -12.12
CA PHE A 360 -18.49 -10.96 -13.48
C PHE A 360 -19.57 -10.49 -14.43
N SER A 361 -19.24 -10.11 -15.63
CA SER A 361 -20.25 -9.75 -16.59
C SER A 361 -20.03 -10.46 -17.92
N ASN A 362 -20.83 -11.44 -18.18
CA ASN A 362 -21.04 -11.97 -19.52
C ASN A 362 -22.57 -12.10 -19.72
N LEU A 363 -23.24 -10.94 -19.68
CA LEU A 363 -24.68 -10.83 -19.79
C LEU A 363 -25.22 -11.66 -20.97
N PRO A 364 -26.40 -12.33 -20.82
CA PRO A 364 -27.30 -12.30 -19.66
C PRO A 364 -27.14 -13.47 -18.68
N ASP A 365 -26.23 -14.41 -18.91
CA ASP A 365 -26.29 -15.75 -18.28
C ASP A 365 -25.22 -16.03 -17.22
N ASN A 366 -24.21 -15.17 -17.02
CA ASN A 366 -23.13 -15.42 -16.07
C ASN A 366 -22.64 -14.12 -15.38
N LEU A 367 -23.30 -13.80 -14.24
CA LEU A 367 -22.99 -12.60 -13.45
C LEU A 367 -21.87 -12.82 -12.42
N TYR A 368 -21.42 -14.05 -12.20
CA TYR A 368 -20.43 -14.40 -11.22
C TYR A 368 -19.51 -15.50 -11.74
N THR A 369 -18.25 -15.48 -11.32
CA THR A 369 -17.28 -16.50 -11.71
C THR A 369 -16.18 -16.67 -10.67
N GLN A 370 -15.39 -17.75 -10.80
CA GLN A 370 -14.14 -17.93 -10.06
C GLN A 370 -12.96 -17.44 -10.88
N GLN A 371 -12.11 -16.64 -10.25
CA GLN A 371 -10.80 -16.28 -10.79
C GLN A 371 -9.69 -16.62 -9.78
N SER A 372 -8.45 -16.70 -10.27
CA SER A 372 -7.28 -16.96 -9.43
C SER A 372 -6.15 -16.02 -9.82
N GLY A 373 -5.50 -15.43 -8.83
CA GLY A 373 -4.39 -14.49 -8.98
C GLY A 373 -4.15 -13.71 -7.69
N THR A 374 -2.97 -13.12 -7.57
CA THR A 374 -2.71 -12.11 -6.54
C THR A 374 -3.62 -10.89 -6.70
N SER A 375 -4.15 -10.69 -7.89
CA SER A 375 -5.22 -9.72 -8.20
C SER A 375 -6.50 -9.92 -7.41
N MET A 376 -6.78 -11.13 -6.88
CA MET A 376 -7.94 -11.44 -6.04
C MET A 376 -7.61 -11.34 -4.55
N SER A 377 -6.32 -11.44 -4.19
CA SER A 377 -5.83 -11.28 -2.82
C SER A 377 -5.76 -9.80 -2.42
N ALA A 378 -5.24 -8.94 -3.30
CA ALA A 378 -5.11 -7.50 -3.03
C ALA A 378 -6.42 -6.84 -2.63
N PRO A 379 -7.56 -7.04 -3.34
CA PRO A 379 -8.84 -6.44 -2.97
C PRO A 379 -9.39 -6.92 -1.62
N MET A 380 -9.05 -8.13 -1.16
CA MET A 380 -9.42 -8.57 0.19
C MET A 380 -8.73 -7.74 1.26
N VAL A 381 -7.44 -7.44 1.05
CA VAL A 381 -6.66 -6.58 1.95
C VAL A 381 -7.17 -5.13 1.86
N ALA A 382 -7.40 -4.62 0.65
CA ALA A 382 -7.91 -3.25 0.44
C ALA A 382 -9.28 -3.04 1.10
N GLY A 383 -10.23 -3.97 0.93
CA GLY A 383 -11.53 -3.94 1.58
C GLY A 383 -11.44 -4.00 3.11
N SER A 384 -10.51 -4.82 3.65
CA SER A 384 -10.27 -4.95 5.10
C SER A 384 -9.65 -3.68 5.70
N ILE A 385 -8.72 -3.04 4.97
CA ILE A 385 -8.18 -1.73 5.36
C ILE A 385 -9.29 -0.67 5.32
N GLY A 386 -10.18 -0.70 4.33
CA GLY A 386 -11.35 0.17 4.30
C GLY A 386 -12.26 0.01 5.53
N LEU A 387 -12.44 -1.22 6.05
CA LEU A 387 -13.14 -1.44 7.34
C LEU A 387 -12.38 -0.84 8.52
N LEU A 388 -11.05 -0.95 8.54
CA LEU A 388 -10.20 -0.36 9.58
C LEU A 388 -10.30 1.17 9.58
N LEU A 389 -10.18 1.81 8.41
CA LEU A 389 -10.29 3.25 8.26
C LEU A 389 -11.71 3.78 8.53
N ALA A 390 -12.75 2.96 8.38
CA ALA A 390 -14.09 3.31 8.82
C ALA A 390 -14.22 3.44 10.35
N LEU A 391 -13.35 2.78 11.11
CA LEU A 391 -13.27 2.88 12.57
C LEU A 391 -12.32 4.02 13.01
N ASP A 392 -11.21 4.16 12.32
CA ASP A 392 -10.22 5.21 12.60
C ASP A 392 -9.64 5.77 11.28
N PRO A 393 -10.24 6.84 10.75
CA PRO A 393 -9.80 7.44 9.49
C PRO A 393 -8.50 8.25 9.61
N THR A 394 -7.90 8.33 10.79
CA THR A 394 -6.68 9.12 11.04
C THR A 394 -5.41 8.29 10.90
N LEU A 395 -5.53 6.97 10.73
CA LEU A 395 -4.38 6.09 10.60
C LEU A 395 -3.58 6.39 9.34
N SER A 396 -2.28 6.57 9.53
CA SER A 396 -1.32 6.74 8.44
C SER A 396 -1.02 5.39 7.75
N PHE A 397 -0.41 5.46 6.57
CA PHE A 397 0.06 4.28 5.84
C PHE A 397 0.96 3.38 6.71
N ASP A 398 1.93 3.97 7.42
CA ASP A 398 2.87 3.20 8.25
C ASP A 398 2.14 2.53 9.45
N GLU A 399 1.15 3.18 10.04
CA GLU A 399 0.34 2.59 11.11
C GLU A 399 -0.53 1.43 10.60
N VAL A 400 -1.15 1.58 9.43
CA VAL A 400 -1.92 0.51 8.79
C VAL A 400 -1.00 -0.68 8.45
N LYS A 401 0.16 -0.42 7.84
CA LYS A 401 1.13 -1.45 7.48
C LYS A 401 1.68 -2.19 8.70
N ALA A 402 2.02 -1.45 9.76
CA ALA A 402 2.44 -2.04 11.04
C ALA A 402 1.33 -2.88 11.66
N ARG A 403 0.08 -2.41 11.61
CA ARG A 403 -1.06 -3.14 12.17
C ARG A 403 -1.35 -4.42 11.37
N LEU A 404 -1.27 -4.40 10.05
CA LEU A 404 -1.33 -5.62 9.23
C LEU A 404 -0.24 -6.61 9.63
N ALA A 405 1.00 -6.15 9.80
CA ALA A 405 2.12 -7.01 10.16
C ALA A 405 1.95 -7.65 11.54
N THR A 406 1.42 -6.90 12.53
CA THR A 406 1.30 -7.38 13.91
C THR A 406 0.07 -8.25 14.16
N THR A 407 -0.95 -8.15 13.30
CA THR A 407 -2.22 -8.89 13.44
C THR A 407 -2.34 -10.05 12.45
N ALA A 408 -1.41 -10.18 11.50
CA ALA A 408 -1.38 -11.28 10.56
C ALA A 408 -1.22 -12.63 11.29
N LYS A 409 -1.93 -13.63 10.80
CA LYS A 409 -1.77 -15.00 11.27
C LYS A 409 -0.49 -15.60 10.71
N ASP A 410 0.52 -15.80 11.55
CA ASP A 410 1.80 -16.38 11.15
C ASP A 410 1.60 -17.78 10.54
N ILE A 411 2.02 -17.93 9.29
CA ILE A 411 1.99 -19.18 8.53
C ILE A 411 3.33 -19.37 7.82
N GLY A 412 3.71 -20.62 7.59
CA GLY A 412 5.01 -20.93 7.00
C GLY A 412 6.12 -21.05 8.03
N SER A 413 7.21 -20.30 7.86
CA SER A 413 8.30 -20.22 8.86
C SER A 413 7.92 -19.22 9.93
N VAL A 414 8.29 -19.48 11.18
CA VAL A 414 7.98 -18.58 12.31
C VAL A 414 8.53 -17.16 12.02
N GLY A 415 7.66 -16.18 12.13
CA GLY A 415 7.94 -14.79 11.84
C GLY A 415 7.92 -14.50 10.34
N PHE A 416 8.48 -13.35 9.95
CA PHE A 416 8.54 -12.96 8.54
C PHE A 416 9.29 -13.97 7.67
N ASP A 417 8.70 -14.36 6.54
CA ASP A 417 9.37 -15.10 5.49
C ASP A 417 9.02 -14.59 4.06
N ASN A 418 9.90 -14.88 3.09
CA ASN A 418 9.76 -14.34 1.74
C ASN A 418 8.51 -14.83 0.98
N LYS A 419 7.80 -15.86 1.45
CA LYS A 419 6.63 -16.43 0.79
C LYS A 419 5.33 -15.85 1.30
N PHE A 420 5.26 -15.62 2.60
CA PHE A 420 4.04 -15.22 3.29
C PHE A 420 4.12 -13.82 3.89
N GLY A 421 5.29 -13.15 3.79
CA GLY A 421 5.48 -11.87 4.47
C GLY A 421 5.33 -12.01 5.98
N ASN A 422 4.50 -11.18 6.59
CA ASN A 422 4.16 -11.29 8.01
C ASN A 422 3.09 -12.36 8.31
N GLY A 423 2.48 -12.96 7.27
CA GLY A 423 1.49 -14.03 7.42
C GLY A 423 0.21 -13.80 6.63
N LEU A 424 -0.83 -14.58 6.95
CA LEU A 424 -2.16 -14.50 6.36
C LEU A 424 -2.97 -13.39 7.02
N LEU A 425 -3.68 -12.58 6.23
CA LEU A 425 -4.63 -11.58 6.70
C LEU A 425 -5.57 -12.17 7.75
N ASP A 426 -5.69 -11.50 8.89
CA ASP A 426 -6.73 -11.73 9.90
C ASP A 426 -7.55 -10.45 10.05
N ALA A 427 -8.68 -10.39 9.36
CA ALA A 427 -9.53 -9.20 9.35
C ALA A 427 -10.13 -8.89 10.74
N TRP A 428 -10.39 -9.92 11.56
CA TRP A 428 -10.87 -9.71 12.92
C TRP A 428 -9.80 -9.08 13.82
N ALA A 429 -8.58 -9.64 13.83
CA ALA A 429 -7.48 -9.12 14.61
C ALA A 429 -7.12 -7.69 14.14
N LEU A 430 -7.09 -7.46 12.81
CA LEU A 430 -6.86 -6.14 12.22
C LEU A 430 -7.79 -5.05 12.79
N LEU A 431 -9.07 -5.38 13.02
CA LEU A 431 -10.07 -4.41 13.49
C LEU A 431 -10.12 -4.28 15.02
N THR A 432 -9.80 -5.34 15.76
CA THR A 432 -10.07 -5.41 17.21
C THR A 432 -8.83 -5.23 18.08
N GLU A 433 -7.66 -5.59 17.58
CA GLU A 433 -6.45 -5.37 18.36
C GLU A 433 -6.14 -3.86 18.36
N THR A 434 -6.25 -3.25 19.52
CA THR A 434 -5.77 -1.89 19.71
C THR A 434 -4.25 -1.91 19.63
N ALA A 435 -3.66 -1.06 18.79
CA ALA A 435 -2.22 -1.00 18.59
C ALA A 435 -1.48 -0.63 19.90
N GLN A 436 -1.25 -1.63 20.74
CA GLN A 436 -0.23 -1.56 21.78
C GLN A 436 1.16 -1.89 21.21
N GLN A 437 1.21 -2.17 19.90
CA GLN A 437 2.42 -2.52 19.18
C GLN A 437 2.59 -1.52 18.04
N SER A 438 3.74 -0.89 17.97
CA SER A 438 4.11 0.02 16.89
C SER A 438 5.56 -0.24 16.51
N ILE A 439 5.80 -0.50 15.23
CA ILE A 439 7.14 -0.57 14.66
C ILE A 439 7.24 0.39 13.49
N ALA A 440 8.25 1.25 13.49
CA ALA A 440 8.49 2.20 12.42
C ALA A 440 9.98 2.51 12.29
N ILE A 441 10.44 2.75 11.08
CA ILE A 441 11.72 3.42 10.80
C ILE A 441 11.37 4.80 10.26
N SER A 442 11.71 5.85 11.01
CA SER A 442 11.50 7.24 10.61
C SER A 442 12.67 7.79 9.80
N THR A 443 13.89 7.33 10.11
CA THR A 443 15.13 7.68 9.39
C THR A 443 16.03 6.44 9.33
N PRO A 444 16.63 6.12 8.18
CA PRO A 444 16.45 6.76 6.88
C PRO A 444 15.03 6.59 6.34
N ALA A 445 14.55 7.57 5.59
CA ALA A 445 13.33 7.43 4.82
C ALA A 445 13.53 6.34 3.75
N ASP A 446 12.42 5.75 3.32
CA ASP A 446 12.51 4.75 2.29
C ASP A 446 12.93 5.35 0.95
N ASN A 447 13.66 4.58 0.14
CA ASN A 447 14.32 5.02 -1.10
C ASN A 447 15.26 6.24 -0.93
N SER A 448 15.73 6.51 0.29
CA SER A 448 16.66 7.61 0.53
C SER A 448 18.09 7.23 0.16
N TRP A 449 18.83 8.26 -0.27
CA TRP A 449 20.24 8.16 -0.61
C TRP A 449 21.11 8.53 0.58
N LEU A 450 22.06 7.67 0.92
CA LEU A 450 22.96 7.83 2.05
C LEU A 450 24.41 7.94 1.57
N LYS A 451 25.16 8.91 2.08
CA LYS A 451 26.58 9.12 1.80
C LYS A 451 27.49 8.97 3.00
N GLU A 452 26.93 8.95 4.20
CA GLU A 452 27.68 8.88 5.46
C GLU A 452 26.91 8.06 6.51
N ASN A 453 27.65 7.53 7.47
CA ASN A 453 27.10 6.82 8.62
C ASN A 453 26.16 7.73 9.41
N GLY A 454 25.11 7.15 9.97
CA GLY A 454 24.11 7.94 10.69
C GLY A 454 23.20 7.14 11.60
N PRO A 455 22.37 7.83 12.41
CA PRO A 455 21.42 7.16 13.26
C PRO A 455 20.26 6.59 12.43
N ILE A 456 19.80 5.40 12.81
CA ILE A 456 18.48 4.90 12.44
C ILE A 456 17.52 5.29 13.56
N THR A 457 16.47 6.04 13.24
CA THR A 457 15.46 6.46 14.21
C THR A 457 14.11 5.85 13.88
N GLY A 458 13.25 5.73 14.89
CA GLY A 458 11.93 5.14 14.70
C GLY A 458 11.25 4.82 16.03
N THR A 459 10.31 3.88 15.94
CA THR A 459 9.54 3.40 17.09
C THR A 459 9.53 1.88 17.09
N VAL A 460 9.73 1.30 18.27
CA VAL A 460 9.49 -0.12 18.56
C VAL A 460 8.84 -0.21 19.92
N LEU A 461 7.53 -0.39 19.93
CA LEU A 461 6.71 -0.49 21.15
C LEU A 461 5.86 -1.76 21.07
N ALA A 462 5.76 -2.47 22.19
CA ALA A 462 4.79 -3.52 22.41
C ALA A 462 4.55 -3.64 23.93
N SER A 463 3.34 -4.02 24.34
CA SER A 463 2.99 -4.20 25.77
C SER A 463 3.82 -5.31 26.42
N ASP A 464 4.16 -6.31 25.65
CA ASP A 464 4.94 -7.50 26.00
C ASP A 464 6.27 -7.57 25.25
N PHE A 465 6.83 -6.39 24.91
CA PHE A 465 8.08 -6.25 24.17
C PHE A 465 9.21 -7.07 24.79
N TYR A 466 9.95 -7.78 23.92
CA TYR A 466 11.11 -8.57 24.33
C TYR A 466 12.42 -7.98 23.81
N ARG A 467 12.53 -7.81 22.47
CA ARG A 467 13.74 -7.28 21.82
C ARG A 467 13.49 -6.86 20.38
N TYR A 468 14.39 -6.05 19.84
CA TYR A 468 14.46 -5.78 18.39
C TYR A 468 15.91 -5.86 17.89
N SER A 469 16.05 -5.88 16.55
CA SER A 469 17.33 -5.75 15.85
C SER A 469 17.11 -5.07 14.50
N VAL A 470 18.16 -4.41 13.99
CA VAL A 470 18.17 -3.84 12.63
C VAL A 470 19.27 -4.52 11.82
N MET A 471 18.89 -5.02 10.66
CA MET A 471 19.76 -5.76 9.75
C MET A 471 19.71 -5.11 8.35
N TYR A 472 20.70 -5.38 7.51
CA TYR A 472 20.69 -4.97 6.10
C TYR A 472 21.20 -6.08 5.18
N THR A 473 20.87 -5.97 3.89
CA THR A 473 21.40 -6.85 2.83
C THR A 473 21.41 -6.13 1.49
N SER A 474 22.31 -6.52 0.58
CA SER A 474 22.29 -6.12 -0.84
C SER A 474 21.63 -7.20 -1.73
N ALA A 475 21.18 -8.32 -1.18
CA ALA A 475 20.56 -9.38 -1.94
C ALA A 475 19.11 -9.04 -2.28
N SER A 476 18.71 -9.22 -3.53
CA SER A 476 17.32 -9.04 -3.97
C SER A 476 16.37 -10.13 -3.46
N MET A 477 16.90 -11.32 -3.19
CA MET A 477 16.21 -12.46 -2.59
C MET A 477 17.05 -13.02 -1.46
N PRO A 478 17.07 -12.37 -0.27
CA PRO A 478 17.98 -12.74 0.80
C PRO A 478 17.59 -14.07 1.46
N ALA A 479 18.58 -14.96 1.59
CA ALA A 479 18.49 -16.06 2.54
C ALA A 479 18.74 -15.53 3.97
N SER A 480 18.42 -16.32 4.98
CA SER A 480 18.66 -15.94 6.39
C SER A 480 20.13 -15.61 6.71
N THR A 481 21.07 -16.13 5.93
CA THR A 481 22.51 -15.91 6.06
C THR A 481 23.02 -14.65 5.39
N ASP A 482 22.21 -13.98 4.58
CA ASP A 482 22.63 -12.81 3.78
C ASP A 482 22.50 -11.50 4.56
N TRP A 483 21.73 -11.53 5.65
CA TRP A 483 21.51 -10.39 6.52
C TRP A 483 22.72 -10.10 7.42
N LYS A 484 23.07 -8.82 7.53
CA LYS A 484 24.18 -8.32 8.34
C LYS A 484 23.68 -7.29 9.33
N SER A 485 24.32 -7.23 10.50
CA SER A 485 24.01 -6.18 11.47
C SER A 485 24.38 -4.80 10.93
N VAL A 486 23.50 -3.81 11.13
CA VAL A 486 23.77 -2.41 10.76
C VAL A 486 24.89 -1.80 11.61
N GLU A 487 25.10 -2.26 12.85
CA GLU A 487 26.17 -1.79 13.75
C GLU A 487 27.50 -2.45 13.45
N TYR A 488 27.49 -3.63 12.87
CA TYR A 488 28.68 -4.43 12.58
C TYR A 488 28.57 -5.04 11.17
N PRO A 489 28.89 -4.28 10.11
CA PRO A 489 28.59 -4.67 8.71
C PRO A 489 29.29 -5.94 8.20
N HIS A 490 30.13 -6.56 9.04
CA HIS A 490 30.80 -7.84 8.71
C HIS A 490 30.20 -9.03 9.46
N VAL A 491 29.17 -8.80 10.27
CA VAL A 491 28.62 -9.81 11.18
C VAL A 491 27.22 -10.20 10.72
N ASN A 492 27.03 -11.49 10.41
CA ASN A 492 25.73 -12.05 9.98
C ASN A 492 24.82 -12.45 11.15
N THR A 493 25.08 -11.93 12.36
CA THR A 493 24.21 -12.16 13.53
C THR A 493 23.58 -10.85 13.95
N PRO A 494 22.30 -10.85 14.35
CA PRO A 494 21.63 -9.65 14.81
C PRO A 494 22.29 -9.10 16.09
N THR A 495 22.37 -7.77 16.18
CA THR A 495 22.60 -7.09 17.46
C THR A 495 21.23 -6.83 18.06
N TYR A 496 20.97 -7.39 19.24
CA TYR A 496 19.66 -7.27 19.88
C TYR A 496 19.65 -6.14 20.91
N HIS A 497 18.57 -5.34 20.85
CA HIS A 497 18.23 -4.28 21.80
C HIS A 497 17.01 -4.73 22.62
N TYR A 498 17.03 -4.44 23.92
CA TYR A 498 16.04 -4.97 24.88
C TYR A 498 15.19 -3.88 25.52
N ASP A 499 15.42 -2.62 25.17
CA ASP A 499 14.62 -1.48 25.63
C ASP A 499 13.71 -1.01 24.49
N PRO A 500 12.40 -0.81 24.70
CA PRO A 500 11.51 -0.26 23.70
C PRO A 500 11.87 1.20 23.40
N VAL A 501 11.59 1.66 22.19
CA VAL A 501 11.90 3.01 21.73
C VAL A 501 10.65 3.66 21.15
N GLU A 502 10.37 4.89 21.56
CA GLU A 502 9.28 5.70 21.02
C GLU A 502 9.87 6.95 20.37
N ASN A 503 9.68 7.10 19.06
CA ASN A 503 10.16 8.25 18.27
C ASN A 503 11.62 8.63 18.59
N GLY A 504 12.50 7.64 18.70
CA GLY A 504 13.87 7.79 19.15
C GLY A 504 14.89 7.08 18.27
N GLN A 505 16.15 7.09 18.73
CA GLN A 505 17.21 6.37 18.04
C GLN A 505 17.08 4.87 18.33
N LEU A 506 16.87 4.08 17.27
CA LEU A 506 16.86 2.62 17.33
C LEU A 506 18.29 2.08 17.42
N THR A 507 19.16 2.56 16.54
CA THR A 507 20.56 2.14 16.47
C THR A 507 21.36 3.12 15.64
N TYR A 508 22.63 2.79 15.34
CA TYR A 508 23.51 3.55 14.47
C TYR A 508 23.90 2.71 13.27
N PHE A 509 23.74 3.24 12.06
CA PHE A 509 24.08 2.53 10.84
C PHE A 509 25.52 2.82 10.44
N ASP A 510 26.36 1.82 10.54
CA ASP A 510 27.70 1.81 9.97
C ASP A 510 27.61 1.28 8.54
N LEU A 511 27.70 2.18 7.54
CA LEU A 511 27.43 1.87 6.15
C LEU A 511 28.36 0.77 5.61
N PRO A 512 27.85 -0.15 4.77
CA PRO A 512 28.68 -1.11 4.06
C PRO A 512 29.72 -0.41 3.16
N TYR A 513 30.79 -1.11 2.82
CA TYR A 513 31.90 -0.52 2.05
C TYR A 513 31.57 -0.25 0.58
N LEU A 514 30.60 -0.96 0.01
CA LEU A 514 30.21 -0.81 -1.40
C LEU A 514 29.03 0.12 -1.51
N ASP A 515 29.04 0.96 -2.53
CA ASP A 515 27.88 1.71 -2.96
C ASP A 515 26.89 0.80 -3.68
N GLY A 516 25.62 1.16 -3.68
CA GLY A 516 24.56 0.37 -4.29
C GLY A 516 23.27 0.31 -3.46
N ASP A 517 22.36 -0.53 -3.90
CA ASP A 517 21.03 -0.69 -3.30
C ASP A 517 21.07 -1.70 -2.14
N TYR A 518 20.41 -1.34 -1.06
CA TYR A 518 20.33 -2.15 0.14
C TYR A 518 18.90 -2.18 0.68
N LEU A 519 18.57 -3.30 1.31
CA LEU A 519 17.34 -3.48 2.06
C LEU A 519 17.66 -3.47 3.54
N LEU A 520 17.05 -2.56 4.30
CA LEU A 520 17.04 -2.56 5.77
C LEU A 520 15.87 -3.38 6.26
N ARG A 521 16.05 -4.07 7.38
CA ARG A 521 15.00 -4.81 8.08
C ARG A 521 15.06 -4.53 9.58
N LEU A 522 13.98 -4.01 10.12
CA LEU A 522 13.75 -3.90 11.55
C LEU A 522 12.94 -5.12 11.98
N ASP A 523 13.51 -5.98 12.80
CA ASP A 523 12.82 -7.13 13.41
C ASP A 523 12.52 -6.82 14.85
N ALA A 524 11.30 -7.10 15.30
CA ALA A 524 10.90 -7.02 16.71
C ALA A 524 10.23 -8.32 17.14
N SER A 525 10.33 -8.64 18.43
CA SER A 525 9.68 -9.80 19.01
C SER A 525 9.15 -9.50 20.41
N THR A 526 8.10 -10.23 20.80
CA THR A 526 7.45 -10.18 22.10
C THR A 526 7.88 -11.34 22.98
N THR A 527 7.55 -11.28 24.28
CA THR A 527 7.75 -12.38 25.22
C THR A 527 6.85 -13.59 24.93
N GLU A 528 5.75 -13.39 24.20
CA GLU A 528 4.85 -14.43 23.71
C GLU A 528 5.31 -15.06 22.40
N ASN A 529 6.53 -14.70 21.95
CA ASN A 529 7.17 -15.22 20.75
C ASN A 529 6.43 -14.80 19.43
N GLN A 530 5.73 -13.67 19.44
CA GLN A 530 5.30 -13.02 18.21
C GLN A 530 6.50 -12.34 17.56
N HIS A 531 6.55 -12.32 16.24
CA HIS A 531 7.63 -11.70 15.46
C HIS A 531 7.02 -10.83 14.37
N PHE A 532 7.59 -9.64 14.19
CA PHE A 532 7.20 -8.74 13.11
C PHE A 532 8.42 -8.07 12.51
N SER A 533 8.34 -7.79 11.21
CA SER A 533 9.42 -7.19 10.46
C SER A 533 8.90 -6.04 9.59
N LEU A 534 9.71 -4.98 9.52
CA LEU A 534 9.49 -3.83 8.65
C LEU A 534 10.71 -3.64 7.76
N PHE A 535 10.48 -3.34 6.49
CA PHE A 535 11.55 -3.16 5.51
C PHE A 535 11.61 -1.72 4.99
N ARG A 536 12.83 -1.28 4.61
CA ARG A 536 13.10 -0.03 3.91
C ARG A 536 14.17 -0.28 2.85
N THR A 537 13.96 0.24 1.66
CA THR A 537 14.99 0.30 0.63
C THR A 537 15.83 1.56 0.85
N ILE A 538 17.13 1.45 0.72
CA ILE A 538 18.06 2.59 0.77
C ILE A 538 19.10 2.45 -0.32
N HIS A 539 19.61 3.58 -0.77
CA HIS A 539 20.69 3.67 -1.74
C HIS A 539 21.92 4.26 -1.07
N ILE A 540 23.06 3.65 -1.25
CA ILE A 540 24.33 4.18 -0.73
C ILE A 540 25.17 4.65 -1.91
N ASP A 541 25.52 5.92 -1.90
CA ASP A 541 26.39 6.52 -2.89
C ASP A 541 27.30 7.57 -2.23
N ARG A 542 28.61 7.39 -2.39
CA ARG A 542 29.67 8.25 -1.86
C ARG A 542 30.50 8.86 -2.96
N THR A 543 30.12 8.61 -4.21
CA THR A 543 30.88 9.05 -5.37
C THR A 543 30.20 10.28 -5.97
N PRO A 544 30.85 11.43 -6.07
CA PRO A 544 30.31 12.58 -6.79
C PRO A 544 30.04 12.22 -8.26
N PRO A 545 29.04 12.84 -8.90
CA PRO A 545 28.78 12.60 -10.31
C PRO A 545 29.99 12.96 -11.19
N GLU A 546 30.16 12.24 -12.28
CA GLU A 546 31.24 12.50 -13.25
C GLU A 546 30.63 13.12 -14.52
N PHE A 547 31.16 14.26 -14.93
CA PHE A 547 30.80 14.90 -16.18
C PHE A 547 31.47 14.17 -17.35
N ILE A 548 30.66 13.63 -18.27
CA ILE A 548 31.15 12.85 -19.40
C ILE A 548 31.31 13.72 -20.64
N ASP A 549 30.30 14.49 -21.02
CA ASP A 549 30.30 15.26 -22.26
C ASP A 549 29.31 16.43 -22.23
N SER A 550 29.50 17.37 -23.15
CA SER A 550 28.57 18.47 -23.39
C SER A 550 28.48 18.80 -24.88
N LEU A 551 27.29 19.17 -25.32
CA LEU A 551 27.02 19.63 -26.67
C LEU A 551 26.19 20.91 -26.64
N SER A 552 26.60 21.92 -27.41
CA SER A 552 25.74 23.08 -27.67
C SER A 552 25.11 22.97 -29.04
N VAL A 553 23.81 23.00 -29.09
CA VAL A 553 23.04 22.88 -30.34
C VAL A 553 22.20 24.13 -30.58
N ALA A 554 22.33 24.72 -31.74
CA ALA A 554 21.41 25.74 -32.21
C ALA A 554 20.17 25.06 -32.77
N MET A 555 19.06 25.19 -32.06
CA MET A 555 17.74 24.73 -32.57
C MET A 555 16.98 25.90 -33.18
N ARG A 556 16.38 25.70 -34.33
CA ARG A 556 15.53 26.72 -34.94
C ARG A 556 14.09 26.52 -34.49
N ARG A 557 13.58 27.48 -33.74
CA ARG A 557 12.16 27.56 -33.46
C ARG A 557 11.48 28.22 -34.65
N TYR A 558 10.34 27.70 -35.10
CA TYR A 558 9.70 28.09 -36.36
C TYR A 558 8.82 29.36 -36.28
N ASP A 559 8.85 30.09 -35.18
CA ASP A 559 8.13 31.37 -35.03
C ASP A 559 8.80 32.58 -35.72
N GLY A 560 9.88 32.33 -36.44
CA GLY A 560 10.42 33.24 -37.47
C GLY A 560 11.41 34.28 -37.00
N GLU A 561 11.68 34.48 -35.71
CA GLU A 561 12.48 35.62 -35.31
C GLU A 561 13.91 35.30 -34.87
N PHE A 562 14.20 34.21 -34.12
CA PHE A 562 15.59 33.91 -33.69
C PHE A 562 15.81 32.41 -33.43
N PRO A 563 17.03 31.89 -33.67
CA PRO A 563 17.35 30.52 -33.28
C PRO A 563 17.32 30.36 -31.75
N THR A 564 16.67 29.30 -31.29
CA THR A 564 16.77 28.85 -29.88
C THR A 564 17.99 27.96 -29.73
N TYR A 565 18.77 28.17 -28.69
CA TYR A 565 19.93 27.34 -28.38
C TYR A 565 19.60 26.38 -27.25
N ALA A 566 20.10 25.17 -27.33
CA ALA A 566 20.03 24.18 -26.26
C ALA A 566 21.44 23.76 -25.86
N LEU A 567 21.63 23.51 -24.58
CA LEU A 567 22.82 22.86 -24.04
C LEU A 567 22.44 21.44 -23.64
N GLN A 568 23.19 20.48 -24.12
CA GLN A 568 23.10 19.11 -23.65
C GLN A 568 24.31 18.82 -22.75
N THR A 569 24.07 18.15 -21.63
CA THR A 569 25.12 17.63 -20.73
C THR A 569 24.88 16.16 -20.48
N VAL A 570 25.95 15.41 -20.35
CA VAL A 570 25.90 13.97 -20.06
C VAL A 570 26.75 13.68 -18.82
N PHE A 571 26.15 12.99 -17.87
CA PHE A 571 26.78 12.54 -16.64
C PHE A 571 26.74 11.01 -16.56
N ASN A 572 27.57 10.42 -15.70
CA ASN A 572 27.56 8.99 -15.43
C ASN A 572 26.32 8.50 -14.66
N GLU A 573 25.55 9.43 -14.09
CA GLU A 573 24.38 9.18 -13.25
C GLU A 573 23.37 10.35 -13.32
N PRO A 574 22.11 10.18 -12.86
CA PRO A 574 21.14 11.26 -12.78
C PRO A 574 21.58 12.38 -11.83
N VAL A 575 21.44 13.64 -12.27
CA VAL A 575 21.82 14.81 -11.50
C VAL A 575 20.80 15.94 -11.59
N ASP A 576 20.72 16.73 -10.54
CA ASP A 576 20.15 18.08 -10.58
C ASP A 576 21.21 19.05 -11.09
N LEU A 577 20.87 19.82 -12.11
CA LEU A 577 21.84 20.65 -12.82
C LEU A 577 21.51 22.13 -12.69
N GLN A 578 22.50 22.90 -12.24
CA GLN A 578 22.48 24.35 -12.29
C GLN A 578 23.56 24.85 -13.25
N ILE A 579 23.17 25.61 -14.27
CA ILE A 579 24.09 26.22 -15.25
C ILE A 579 24.17 27.72 -15.02
N THR A 580 25.41 28.27 -15.09
CA THR A 580 25.66 29.68 -15.13
C THR A 580 26.31 30.04 -16.46
N LEU A 581 25.65 30.87 -17.23
CA LEU A 581 26.18 31.50 -18.46
C LEU A 581 26.78 32.84 -18.13
N SER A 582 27.98 33.13 -18.62
CA SER A 582 28.65 34.42 -18.37
C SER A 582 29.27 35.03 -19.64
N GLN A 583 29.04 36.33 -19.82
CA GLN A 583 29.67 37.13 -20.87
C GLN A 583 30.13 38.48 -20.27
N GLY A 584 31.42 38.62 -20.02
CA GLY A 584 31.93 39.76 -19.29
C GLY A 584 31.37 39.85 -17.86
N TYR A 585 30.64 40.94 -17.55
CA TYR A 585 30.00 41.11 -16.24
C TYR A 585 28.52 40.62 -16.21
N THR A 586 27.99 40.15 -17.32
CA THR A 586 26.63 39.63 -17.41
C THR A 586 26.60 38.15 -17.08
N GLN A 587 25.67 37.75 -16.20
CA GLN A 587 25.48 36.36 -15.82
C GLN A 587 23.99 36.03 -15.90
N THR A 588 23.70 34.77 -16.29
CA THR A 588 22.34 34.17 -16.32
C THR A 588 22.43 32.76 -15.75
N ASN A 589 21.59 32.48 -14.78
CA ASN A 589 21.51 31.16 -14.15
C ASN A 589 20.30 30.42 -14.68
N LEU A 590 20.47 29.15 -15.00
CA LEU A 590 19.45 28.22 -15.47
C LEU A 590 19.46 26.99 -14.57
N PHE A 591 18.29 26.41 -14.35
CA PHE A 591 18.10 25.20 -13.57
C PHE A 591 17.44 24.14 -14.43
N SER A 592 17.86 22.90 -14.33
CA SER A 592 17.09 21.80 -14.88
C SER A 592 15.82 21.58 -14.03
N THR A 593 14.75 21.21 -14.69
CA THR A 593 13.49 20.79 -14.07
C THR A 593 13.37 19.28 -14.01
N ILE A 594 14.37 18.56 -14.52
CA ILE A 594 14.40 17.10 -14.64
C ILE A 594 15.72 16.62 -14.05
N THR A 595 15.66 15.59 -13.21
CA THR A 595 16.83 14.87 -12.69
C THR A 595 17.12 13.69 -13.60
N ASP A 596 18.15 13.80 -14.45
CA ASP A 596 18.55 12.76 -15.41
C ASP A 596 20.07 12.79 -15.62
N SER A 597 20.63 11.72 -16.19
CA SER A 597 22.03 11.63 -16.62
C SER A 597 22.29 12.38 -17.92
N VAL A 598 21.28 12.56 -18.76
CA VAL A 598 21.33 13.38 -19.97
C VAL A 598 20.37 14.55 -19.82
N GLN A 599 20.91 15.76 -19.77
CA GLN A 599 20.13 16.97 -19.56
C GLN A 599 20.14 17.87 -20.80
N ILE A 600 18.99 18.37 -21.19
CA ILE A 600 18.84 19.33 -22.27
C ILE A 600 18.20 20.60 -21.72
N ILE A 601 18.96 21.71 -21.72
CA ILE A 601 18.50 22.99 -21.21
C ILE A 601 18.38 24.00 -22.34
N LEU A 602 17.18 24.55 -22.54
CA LEU A 602 16.94 25.61 -23.49
C LEU A 602 17.50 26.94 -22.95
N LEU A 603 18.28 27.62 -23.79
CA LEU A 603 18.80 28.93 -23.44
C LEU A 603 17.76 30.03 -23.67
N PRO A 604 17.77 31.09 -22.84
CA PRO A 604 16.92 32.25 -23.04
C PRO A 604 17.14 32.89 -24.42
N THR A 605 16.07 33.24 -25.10
CA THR A 605 16.10 33.85 -26.47
C THR A 605 16.64 35.29 -26.49
N ASN A 606 16.75 35.94 -25.31
CA ASN A 606 17.22 37.32 -25.18
C ASN A 606 18.70 37.45 -24.78
N LEU A 607 19.47 36.36 -24.86
CA LEU A 607 20.91 36.42 -24.62
C LEU A 607 21.59 37.31 -25.71
N ALA A 608 22.55 38.12 -25.29
CA ALA A 608 23.33 38.96 -26.23
C ALA A 608 24.17 38.09 -27.17
N GLU A 609 24.38 38.59 -28.39
CA GLU A 609 25.30 37.94 -29.34
C GLU A 609 26.72 37.85 -28.83
N GLY A 610 27.42 36.80 -29.21
CA GLY A 610 28.80 36.58 -28.88
C GLY A 610 29.05 35.28 -28.14
N GLN A 611 30.24 35.15 -27.56
CA GLN A 611 30.63 33.95 -26.80
C GLN A 611 30.24 34.08 -25.35
N TRP A 612 29.68 32.99 -24.83
CA TRP A 612 29.28 32.83 -23.44
C TRP A 612 30.02 31.65 -22.81
N ASP A 613 30.74 31.92 -21.73
CA ASP A 613 31.31 30.86 -20.91
C ASP A 613 30.22 30.18 -20.13
N VAL A 614 30.26 28.85 -20.04
CA VAL A 614 29.28 28.03 -19.35
C VAL A 614 29.97 27.31 -18.22
N THR A 615 29.48 27.53 -17.00
CA THR A 615 29.87 26.75 -15.81
C THR A 615 28.63 26.07 -15.26
N PHE A 616 28.80 24.95 -14.56
CA PHE A 616 27.72 24.24 -13.96
C PHE A 616 28.05 23.66 -12.59
N VAL A 617 27.00 23.42 -11.82
CA VAL A 617 27.01 22.58 -10.62
C VAL A 617 26.02 21.43 -10.87
N ALA A 618 26.52 20.19 -10.80
CA ALA A 618 25.71 19.00 -10.91
C ALA A 618 25.71 18.28 -9.57
N THR A 619 24.52 17.95 -9.06
CA THR A 619 24.33 17.32 -7.77
C THR A 619 23.57 16.02 -7.96
N ASN A 620 24.12 14.89 -7.51
CA ASN A 620 23.42 13.61 -7.57
C ASN A 620 22.37 13.47 -6.46
N GLN A 621 21.64 12.36 -6.46
CA GLN A 621 20.56 12.10 -5.50
C GLN A 621 21.06 11.93 -4.06
N ALA A 622 22.33 11.54 -3.86
CA ALA A 622 22.98 11.53 -2.55
C ALA A 622 23.38 12.93 -2.05
N GLY A 623 23.18 13.98 -2.84
CA GLY A 623 23.56 15.35 -2.54
C GLY A 623 25.07 15.58 -2.59
N LEU A 624 25.81 14.80 -3.41
CA LEU A 624 27.20 15.03 -3.75
C LEU A 624 27.27 15.86 -5.03
N SER A 625 28.14 16.86 -5.06
CA SER A 625 28.17 17.83 -6.16
C SER A 625 29.55 17.93 -6.77
N ILE A 626 29.59 18.16 -8.10
CA ILE A 626 30.74 18.67 -8.80
C ILE A 626 30.46 20.08 -9.37
N GLN A 627 31.51 20.87 -9.50
CA GLN A 627 31.46 22.14 -10.22
C GLN A 627 32.51 22.11 -11.32
N ASP A 628 32.08 22.35 -12.57
CA ASP A 628 32.99 22.37 -13.73
C ASP A 628 32.51 23.37 -14.78
N ALA A 629 33.21 23.44 -15.91
CA ALA A 629 32.89 24.31 -17.02
C ALA A 629 32.87 23.54 -18.34
N PHE A 630 32.05 24.01 -19.29
CA PHE A 630 32.11 23.48 -20.64
C PHE A 630 33.47 23.69 -21.27
N PRO A 631 34.00 22.72 -22.01
CA PRO A 631 35.32 22.80 -22.66
C PRO A 631 35.42 23.93 -23.67
N GLN A 632 34.29 24.36 -24.24
CA GLN A 632 34.21 25.43 -25.21
C GLN A 632 33.03 26.38 -24.86
N PRO A 633 33.22 27.70 -25.08
CA PRO A 633 32.14 28.66 -24.90
C PRO A 633 31.04 28.45 -25.94
N VAL A 634 29.81 28.77 -25.56
CA VAL A 634 28.68 28.76 -26.47
C VAL A 634 28.58 30.06 -27.24
N THR A 635 28.46 29.97 -28.56
CA THR A 635 28.35 31.16 -29.41
C THR A 635 26.89 31.42 -29.74
N ILE A 636 26.35 32.55 -29.27
CA ILE A 636 24.98 33.01 -29.59
C ILE A 636 25.07 33.94 -30.79
N SER A 637 24.24 33.70 -31.84
CA SER A 637 24.09 34.53 -33.00
C SER A 637 22.65 34.74 -33.37
N HIS A 638 22.20 35.96 -33.53
CA HIS A 638 20.84 36.32 -33.96
C HIS A 638 20.74 36.46 -35.49
N ALA A 639 21.81 36.08 -36.21
CA ALA A 639 21.77 36.11 -37.68
C ALA A 639 20.71 35.12 -38.21
N SER A 640 19.85 35.59 -39.15
CA SER A 640 18.94 34.74 -39.85
C SER A 640 19.66 33.73 -40.73
N VAL A 641 19.60 32.45 -40.40
CA VAL A 641 20.18 31.39 -41.22
C VAL A 641 19.15 30.97 -42.27
N ASN A 642 19.43 31.21 -43.56
CA ASN A 642 18.69 30.60 -44.65
C ASN A 642 19.07 29.12 -44.73
N ILE A 643 18.14 28.24 -44.38
CA ILE A 643 18.33 26.79 -44.54
C ILE A 643 18.03 26.43 -45.99
N THR A 644 19.07 26.31 -46.81
CA THR A 644 18.99 25.76 -48.17
C THR A 644 19.49 24.32 -48.25
N ASP A 645 20.20 23.79 -47.26
CA ASP A 645 20.71 22.45 -47.29
C ASP A 645 20.71 21.80 -45.90
N PHE A 646 19.99 20.69 -45.76
CA PHE A 646 20.17 19.76 -44.68
C PHE A 646 21.35 18.83 -45.00
N GLN A 647 22.47 19.00 -44.39
CA GLN A 647 23.51 17.93 -44.32
C GLN A 647 23.33 17.13 -43.09
N GLN A 648 23.15 15.78 -43.23
CA GLN A 648 23.33 14.83 -42.16
C GLN A 648 24.77 14.95 -41.66
N VAL A 649 24.94 15.44 -40.45
CA VAL A 649 26.23 15.35 -39.73
C VAL A 649 26.25 13.98 -39.07
N PRO A 650 27.15 13.08 -39.43
CA PRO A 650 27.32 11.86 -38.69
C PRO A 650 27.97 12.20 -37.36
N VAL A 651 27.21 12.10 -36.30
CA VAL A 651 27.75 12.00 -34.95
C VAL A 651 28.04 10.54 -34.72
N ASP A 652 29.25 10.20 -34.30
CA ASP A 652 29.72 8.83 -34.13
C ASP A 652 28.69 7.96 -33.40
N ASN A 653 28.05 7.05 -34.14
CA ASN A 653 27.21 5.94 -33.71
C ASN A 653 25.95 6.21 -32.89
N GLN A 654 25.45 7.43 -32.75
CA GLN A 654 24.10 7.68 -32.20
C GLN A 654 23.20 8.31 -33.28
N LEU A 655 22.14 7.63 -33.63
CA LEU A 655 21.14 8.12 -34.56
C LEU A 655 20.26 9.15 -33.81
N VAL A 656 20.39 10.41 -34.19
CA VAL A 656 19.45 11.42 -33.76
C VAL A 656 18.24 11.36 -34.68
N ALA A 657 17.12 10.82 -34.17
CA ALA A 657 15.87 10.79 -34.92
C ALA A 657 15.11 12.10 -34.71
N LEU A 658 14.84 12.80 -35.82
CA LEU A 658 13.89 13.92 -35.82
C LEU A 658 12.47 13.38 -35.89
N ARG A 659 11.68 13.54 -34.84
CA ARG A 659 10.27 13.16 -34.84
C ARG A 659 9.44 14.18 -35.62
N LYS A 660 8.66 13.69 -36.57
CA LYS A 660 7.73 14.52 -37.39
C LYS A 660 6.48 14.80 -36.56
N THR A 661 6.15 16.04 -36.35
CA THR A 661 4.91 16.45 -35.66
C THR A 661 3.86 16.96 -36.65
N THR A 662 2.67 17.24 -36.14
CA THR A 662 1.59 17.87 -36.90
C THR A 662 1.98 19.29 -37.35
N ASP A 663 1.34 19.80 -38.42
CA ASP A 663 1.49 21.17 -38.92
C ASP A 663 1.06 22.17 -37.81
N ILE A 664 2.04 22.70 -37.05
CA ILE A 664 1.78 23.63 -35.95
C ILE A 664 1.57 25.05 -36.43
N ASN A 665 2.09 25.38 -37.60
CA ASN A 665 2.01 26.76 -38.15
C ASN A 665 0.94 26.92 -39.21
N GLY A 666 0.17 25.90 -39.58
CA GLY A 666 -0.94 25.93 -40.49
C GLY A 666 -0.55 26.09 -41.96
N ASN A 667 0.70 25.78 -42.34
CA ASN A 667 1.17 25.94 -43.74
C ASN A 667 0.94 24.69 -44.62
N GLY A 668 0.32 23.63 -44.09
CA GLY A 668 -0.01 22.40 -44.81
C GLY A 668 1.14 21.41 -44.93
N ALA A 669 2.27 21.67 -44.27
CA ALA A 669 3.41 20.76 -44.18
C ALA A 669 3.69 20.39 -42.72
N PRO A 670 4.07 19.13 -42.39
CA PRO A 670 4.38 18.75 -41.04
C PRO A 670 5.66 19.42 -40.55
N ASP A 671 5.62 19.97 -39.35
CA ASP A 671 6.76 20.56 -38.66
C ASP A 671 7.57 19.48 -37.97
N PHE A 672 8.86 19.74 -37.76
CA PHE A 672 9.74 18.85 -36.98
C PHE A 672 10.07 19.52 -35.65
N ILE A 673 9.62 18.93 -34.56
CA ILE A 673 9.96 19.37 -33.22
C ILE A 673 10.60 18.21 -32.48
N GLY A 674 11.78 18.44 -31.96
CA GLY A 674 12.44 17.54 -31.00
C GLY A 674 13.59 16.73 -31.59
N LEU A 675 14.62 16.62 -30.74
CA LEU A 675 15.75 15.72 -30.88
C LEU A 675 15.42 14.53 -29.98
N GLU A 676 15.14 13.38 -30.55
CA GLU A 676 15.06 12.14 -29.75
C GLU A 676 16.45 11.49 -29.79
N ILE A 677 17.05 11.34 -28.61
CA ILE A 677 18.32 10.60 -28.44
C ILE A 677 17.89 9.17 -28.09
N ALA A 678 18.16 8.23 -29.00
CA ALA A 678 17.94 6.80 -28.78
C ALA A 678 19.12 6.14 -28.09
#